data_b1ff5d1d1ac56733cbb7ae3d2614c379
#
_entry.id   b1ff5d1d1ac56733cbb7ae3d2614c379
#
_cell.length_a   1.000
_cell.length_b   1.000
_cell.length_c   1.000
_cell.angle_alpha   90.00
_cell.angle_beta   90.00
_cell.angle_gamma   90.00
#
_symmetry.space_group_name_H-M   'P 1'
#
loop_
_entity.id
_entity.type
_entity.pdbx_description
1 polymer ?
#
loop_
_entity_poly.entity_id
_entity_poly.type
_entity_poly.pdbx_seq_one_letter_code
_entity_poly.pdbx_strand_id
1 'polypeptide(L)'
;MTEKMNVAKIFGENVFNDKVMQERLPKKVYKALRKTIDEGKELDPMVADVVAEAMKNWAVEKGATHYTHIFQPLTGVTAEKHDAFITAPRQDGTVLMEFSGKELIKGEPDASSFPSGGLRATFEARGYTAWDCTSPAYVREDAAGAILCIPTAFCSYTGEALDQKTPLLRSMEAINEQALRLLRLFGNTTSKKVTPSVGPEQEYFLVDKQKYLQREDLIFTGRTLFGAMPPKGQELDDHYFGTIRQRIASYMKDVNEELWKLGISAKTQHNEVAPAQHELAPIYTEANIAVDHNQLVMKTLKKVACQHGMQCLLHEKPFDGVNGSGKHNNWSITTDDGINLLDPGKTPHENVQFLMVLTCILKAVDEHADLLRESAADPGNDHRLGANEAPPAIISIFLGEQLEDVLEQLISTGTATHSKAGGVLHTGVKRLPDFAKDATDRNRTSPFAFTGNKFEFRMVGSRDSIAGPNVVLNTIVADAFSQACDVLEKADDFELAVHDLIKEYATDHQRIVFNGNGYSDEWVAEAERRGLPNIKSMVDAIPCLATDKAVELFGKYKVFSKAELESRVEIKYENYAKAINIEAKTMIDMASKQILPAVIGYTKSLADTILAVKGAGAPAAVQTDLLNDVSKLLEEAKAALVTLEEVTDKAAETGDMAAEARYFHESVVPAMAALRTPVDKLEVLVDKKVWPMPSYSDLLFEV
;
A
#
# COMPACT_ATOMS: atom_id res chain seq x y z
N MET A 1 31.34 26.00 -5.51
CA MET A 1 29.90 26.32 -5.62
C MET A 1 29.23 25.10 -6.24
N THR A 2 28.49 24.34 -5.49
CA THR A 2 27.67 23.23 -6.03
C THR A 2 26.70 23.84 -7.04
N GLU A 3 26.73 23.33 -8.26
CA GLU A 3 25.78 23.72 -9.31
C GLU A 3 24.35 23.59 -8.75
N LYS A 4 23.57 24.66 -8.88
CA LYS A 4 22.18 24.62 -8.37
C LYS A 4 21.42 23.55 -9.13
N MET A 5 20.84 22.58 -8.42
CA MET A 5 20.01 21.52 -8.99
C MET A 5 18.92 22.11 -9.91
N ASN A 6 18.80 21.58 -11.10
CA ASN A 6 17.74 21.91 -12.04
C ASN A 6 16.86 20.67 -12.29
N VAL A 7 15.73 20.60 -11.62
CA VAL A 7 14.79 19.46 -11.68
C VAL A 7 14.41 19.10 -13.10
N ALA A 8 14.11 20.10 -13.94
CA ALA A 8 13.73 19.86 -15.33
C ALA A 8 14.82 19.20 -16.19
N LYS A 9 16.09 19.32 -15.79
CA LYS A 9 17.22 18.68 -16.49
C LYS A 9 17.43 17.24 -16.04
N ILE A 10 17.24 16.96 -14.75
CA ILE A 10 17.50 15.63 -14.18
C ILE A 10 16.30 14.70 -14.23
N PHE A 11 15.07 15.22 -14.43
CA PHE A 11 13.86 14.44 -14.41
C PHE A 11 13.86 13.37 -15.50
N GLY A 12 13.79 12.09 -15.07
CA GLY A 12 13.80 10.93 -15.95
C GLY A 12 15.13 10.65 -16.64
N GLU A 13 16.24 11.25 -16.19
CA GLU A 13 17.54 11.03 -16.81
C GLU A 13 18.03 9.57 -16.73
N ASN A 14 17.53 8.82 -15.75
CA ASN A 14 17.82 7.40 -15.55
C ASN A 14 16.71 6.47 -16.06
N VAL A 15 15.81 6.97 -16.92
CA VAL A 15 14.71 6.19 -17.50
C VAL A 15 14.89 6.04 -19.00
N PHE A 16 14.73 4.83 -19.52
CA PHE A 16 14.65 4.55 -20.94
C PHE A 16 13.27 4.94 -21.47
N ASN A 17 12.98 6.25 -21.39
CA ASN A 17 11.71 6.85 -21.72
C ASN A 17 11.54 7.08 -23.21
N ASP A 18 10.38 7.61 -23.61
CA ASP A 18 10.04 7.85 -25.01
C ASP A 18 11.06 8.72 -25.74
N LYS A 19 11.61 9.74 -25.06
CA LYS A 19 12.67 10.61 -25.64
C LYS A 19 13.93 9.79 -25.94
N VAL A 20 14.38 8.98 -25.00
CA VAL A 20 15.55 8.10 -25.17
C VAL A 20 15.31 7.08 -26.27
N MET A 21 14.09 6.47 -26.30
CA MET A 21 13.70 5.56 -27.37
C MET A 21 13.75 6.23 -28.75
N GLN A 22 13.25 7.44 -28.89
CA GLN A 22 13.31 8.19 -30.15
C GLN A 22 14.74 8.52 -30.59
N GLU A 23 15.61 8.84 -29.66
CA GLU A 23 17.02 9.16 -29.93
C GLU A 23 17.87 7.92 -30.28
N ARG A 24 17.55 6.75 -29.71
CA ARG A 24 18.36 5.53 -29.75
C ARG A 24 17.86 4.48 -30.74
N LEU A 25 16.59 4.46 -31.05
CA LEU A 25 15.98 3.44 -31.91
C LEU A 25 15.87 3.91 -33.36
N PRO A 26 16.12 3.04 -34.36
CA PRO A 26 15.75 3.30 -35.73
C PRO A 26 14.25 3.64 -35.84
N LYS A 27 13.91 4.60 -36.67
CA LYS A 27 12.54 5.15 -36.80
C LYS A 27 11.44 4.09 -36.99
N LYS A 28 11.75 2.98 -37.72
CA LYS A 28 10.81 1.89 -37.92
C LYS A 28 10.59 1.07 -36.67
N VAL A 29 11.67 0.79 -35.94
CA VAL A 29 11.66 0.02 -34.67
C VAL A 29 10.91 0.79 -33.60
N TYR A 30 11.21 2.10 -33.45
CA TYR A 30 10.49 2.98 -32.52
C TYR A 30 8.97 2.97 -32.79
N LYS A 31 8.56 3.12 -34.07
CA LYS A 31 7.14 3.11 -34.42
C LYS A 31 6.49 1.75 -34.15
N ALA A 32 7.20 0.65 -34.39
CA ALA A 32 6.69 -0.70 -34.11
C ALA A 32 6.51 -0.91 -32.61
N LEU A 33 7.50 -0.52 -31.78
CA LEU A 33 7.42 -0.60 -30.33
C LEU A 33 6.29 0.26 -29.78
N ARG A 34 6.16 1.52 -30.25
CA ARG A 34 5.03 2.40 -29.85
C ARG A 34 3.68 1.77 -30.18
N LYS A 35 3.55 1.14 -31.33
CA LYS A 35 2.32 0.46 -31.70
C LYS A 35 2.01 -0.73 -30.78
N THR A 36 3.02 -1.49 -30.35
CA THR A 36 2.85 -2.54 -29.33
C THR A 36 2.35 -1.94 -28.02
N ILE A 37 2.98 -0.87 -27.55
CA ILE A 37 2.63 -0.19 -26.29
C ILE A 37 1.21 0.41 -26.35
N ASP A 38 0.89 1.12 -27.44
CA ASP A 38 -0.36 1.88 -27.54
C ASP A 38 -1.57 1.00 -27.90
N GLU A 39 -1.36 -0.06 -28.69
CA GLU A 39 -2.44 -0.93 -29.20
C GLU A 39 -2.50 -2.31 -28.50
N GLY A 40 -1.60 -2.62 -27.56
CA GLY A 40 -1.55 -3.90 -26.87
C GLY A 40 -1.24 -5.09 -27.78
N LYS A 41 -0.48 -4.89 -28.87
CA LYS A 41 -0.11 -5.95 -29.81
C LYS A 41 1.12 -6.69 -29.35
N GLU A 42 1.23 -7.95 -29.79
CA GLU A 42 2.42 -8.78 -29.57
C GLU A 42 3.69 -8.11 -30.10
N LEU A 43 4.77 -8.17 -29.35
CA LEU A 43 6.06 -7.61 -29.73
C LEU A 43 6.76 -8.53 -30.75
N ASP A 44 7.15 -7.96 -31.89
CA ASP A 44 7.98 -8.66 -32.90
C ASP A 44 9.37 -8.96 -32.29
N PRO A 45 9.83 -10.23 -32.29
CA PRO A 45 11.15 -10.61 -31.82
C PRO A 45 12.32 -9.83 -32.45
N MET A 46 12.23 -9.49 -33.75
CA MET A 46 13.25 -8.66 -34.42
C MET A 46 13.27 -7.21 -33.89
N VAL A 47 12.13 -6.69 -33.48
CA VAL A 47 12.04 -5.38 -32.81
C VAL A 47 12.69 -5.47 -31.42
N ALA A 48 12.46 -6.56 -30.72
CA ALA A 48 13.01 -6.77 -29.38
C ALA A 48 14.55 -6.82 -29.37
N ASP A 49 15.18 -7.46 -30.37
CA ASP A 49 16.65 -7.52 -30.49
C ASP A 49 17.27 -6.10 -30.61
N VAL A 50 16.68 -5.26 -31.48
CA VAL A 50 17.16 -3.88 -31.65
C VAL A 50 16.92 -3.03 -30.40
N VAL A 51 15.80 -3.22 -29.71
CA VAL A 51 15.49 -2.52 -28.45
C VAL A 51 16.44 -2.96 -27.36
N ALA A 52 16.70 -4.26 -27.21
CA ALA A 52 17.62 -4.79 -26.21
C ALA A 52 19.04 -4.23 -26.37
N GLU A 53 19.56 -4.22 -27.59
CA GLU A 53 20.89 -3.65 -27.87
C GLU A 53 20.96 -2.15 -27.57
N ALA A 54 19.94 -1.37 -27.95
CA ALA A 54 19.88 0.05 -27.67
C ALA A 54 19.77 0.33 -26.15
N MET A 55 18.96 -0.46 -25.46
CA MET A 55 18.76 -0.36 -24.01
C MET A 55 20.05 -0.69 -23.25
N LYS A 56 20.74 -1.77 -23.62
CA LYS A 56 22.04 -2.13 -23.06
C LYS A 56 23.08 -1.03 -23.28
N ASN A 57 23.23 -0.53 -24.51
CA ASN A 57 24.22 0.49 -24.82
C ASN A 57 23.95 1.78 -24.01
N TRP A 58 22.70 2.19 -23.90
CA TRP A 58 22.30 3.32 -23.06
C TRP A 58 22.62 3.08 -21.58
N ALA A 59 22.34 1.89 -21.04
CA ALA A 59 22.61 1.55 -19.65
C ALA A 59 24.13 1.49 -19.36
N VAL A 60 24.93 0.92 -20.29
CA VAL A 60 26.38 0.88 -20.17
C VAL A 60 27.02 2.27 -20.18
N GLU A 61 26.51 3.20 -21.02
CA GLU A 61 26.93 4.61 -21.00
C GLU A 61 26.66 5.28 -19.64
N LYS A 62 25.65 4.80 -18.88
CA LYS A 62 25.35 5.21 -17.51
C LYS A 62 26.12 4.42 -16.44
N GLY A 63 27.04 3.55 -16.85
CA GLY A 63 27.90 2.79 -15.94
C GLY A 63 27.31 1.45 -15.50
N ALA A 64 26.20 1.00 -16.10
CA ALA A 64 25.62 -0.30 -15.77
C ALA A 64 26.49 -1.46 -16.30
N THR A 65 26.75 -2.43 -15.46
CA THR A 65 27.46 -3.66 -15.80
C THR A 65 26.55 -4.88 -15.79
N HIS A 66 25.39 -4.75 -15.15
CA HIS A 66 24.39 -5.79 -14.94
C HIS A 66 23.01 -5.31 -15.34
N TYR A 67 22.12 -6.26 -15.57
CA TYR A 67 20.68 -6.05 -15.71
C TYR A 67 19.90 -6.97 -14.76
N THR A 68 18.66 -6.62 -14.50
CA THR A 68 17.73 -7.44 -13.72
C THR A 68 16.32 -7.29 -14.25
N HIS A 69 15.60 -8.42 -14.32
CA HIS A 69 14.16 -8.44 -14.52
C HIS A 69 13.48 -8.23 -13.17
N ILE A 70 12.77 -7.13 -13.00
CA ILE A 70 12.08 -6.79 -11.75
C ILE A 70 10.62 -7.16 -11.85
N PHE A 71 10.12 -7.87 -10.86
CA PHE A 71 8.70 -8.20 -10.73
C PHE A 71 8.25 -8.13 -9.28
N GLN A 72 6.95 -8.06 -9.05
CA GLN A 72 6.33 -8.01 -7.73
C GLN A 72 5.71 -9.39 -7.42
N PRO A 73 6.41 -10.26 -6.66
CA PRO A 73 5.88 -11.54 -6.25
C PRO A 73 4.74 -11.39 -5.25
N LEU A 74 4.02 -12.48 -4.99
CA LEU A 74 2.88 -12.48 -4.05
C LEU A 74 3.28 -12.18 -2.59
N THR A 75 4.56 -12.16 -2.28
CA THR A 75 5.10 -11.74 -0.97
C THR A 75 5.17 -10.21 -0.77
N GLY A 76 4.83 -9.41 -1.79
CA GLY A 76 4.85 -7.95 -1.74
C GLY A 76 6.23 -7.29 -1.83
N VAL A 77 7.32 -8.06 -1.83
CA VAL A 77 8.70 -7.57 -1.97
C VAL A 77 9.14 -7.68 -3.42
N THR A 78 9.74 -6.62 -3.97
CA THR A 78 10.28 -6.65 -5.33
C THR A 78 11.42 -7.67 -5.43
N ALA A 79 11.28 -8.64 -6.33
CA ALA A 79 12.30 -9.64 -6.61
C ALA A 79 13.22 -9.17 -7.74
N GLU A 80 14.50 -9.47 -7.61
CA GLU A 80 15.53 -9.14 -8.59
C GLU A 80 16.66 -10.17 -8.58
N LYS A 81 17.23 -10.43 -9.76
CA LYS A 81 18.42 -11.25 -9.96
C LYS A 81 19.34 -10.49 -10.91
N HIS A 82 20.57 -10.26 -10.52
CA HIS A 82 21.51 -9.46 -11.32
C HIS A 82 22.35 -10.36 -12.22
N ASP A 83 22.17 -10.23 -13.52
CA ASP A 83 22.97 -10.89 -14.55
C ASP A 83 23.91 -9.88 -15.21
N ALA A 84 25.19 -10.24 -15.34
CA ALA A 84 26.16 -9.39 -16.03
C ALA A 84 25.98 -9.46 -17.55
N PHE A 85 26.22 -8.35 -18.25
CA PHE A 85 26.15 -8.28 -19.72
C PHE A 85 27.29 -9.03 -20.43
N ILE A 86 27.98 -9.97 -19.79
CA ILE A 86 29.13 -10.64 -20.35
C ILE A 86 28.78 -11.94 -21.07
N THR A 87 29.43 -12.19 -22.20
CA THR A 87 29.38 -13.50 -22.86
C THR A 87 30.37 -14.49 -22.26
N ALA A 88 30.31 -15.75 -22.66
CA ALA A 88 31.39 -16.70 -22.39
C ALA A 88 32.73 -16.18 -22.93
N PRO A 89 33.86 -16.42 -22.22
CA PRO A 89 35.16 -16.00 -22.71
C PRO A 89 35.48 -16.59 -24.08
N ARG A 90 36.00 -15.74 -24.97
CA ARG A 90 36.51 -16.14 -26.29
C ARG A 90 37.85 -16.88 -26.12
N GLN A 91 38.33 -17.48 -27.21
CA GLN A 91 39.62 -18.20 -27.22
C GLN A 91 40.82 -17.32 -26.83
N ASP A 92 40.73 -16.02 -27.05
CA ASP A 92 41.75 -15.00 -26.67
C ASP A 92 41.61 -14.51 -25.24
N GLY A 93 40.62 -15.04 -24.48
CA GLY A 93 40.34 -14.64 -23.11
C GLY A 93 39.53 -13.35 -22.95
N THR A 94 39.06 -12.74 -24.05
CA THR A 94 38.18 -11.56 -24.03
C THR A 94 36.71 -11.96 -23.90
N VAL A 95 35.87 -11.04 -23.41
CA VAL A 95 34.42 -11.16 -23.36
C VAL A 95 33.76 -10.02 -24.14
N LEU A 96 32.55 -10.27 -24.63
CA LEU A 96 31.69 -9.21 -25.18
C LEU A 96 30.63 -8.84 -24.14
N MET A 97 30.13 -7.63 -24.25
CA MET A 97 28.90 -7.22 -23.56
C MET A 97 27.73 -7.40 -24.54
N GLU A 98 26.85 -8.32 -24.24
CA GLU A 98 25.66 -8.64 -25.04
C GLU A 98 24.39 -8.62 -24.21
N PHE A 99 23.29 -8.29 -24.84
CA PHE A 99 21.94 -8.41 -24.32
C PHE A 99 20.98 -8.56 -25.49
N SER A 100 20.39 -9.72 -25.62
CA SER A 100 19.55 -10.07 -26.78
C SER A 100 18.07 -9.76 -26.51
N GLY A 101 17.29 -9.67 -27.58
CA GLY A 101 15.83 -9.55 -27.47
C GLY A 101 15.20 -10.74 -26.78
N LYS A 102 15.79 -11.94 -26.90
CA LYS A 102 15.34 -13.12 -26.16
C LYS A 102 15.49 -12.93 -24.66
N GLU A 103 16.62 -12.40 -24.21
CA GLU A 103 16.88 -12.08 -22.80
C GLU A 103 16.02 -10.93 -22.31
N LEU A 104 15.70 -9.94 -23.16
CA LEU A 104 14.79 -8.86 -22.84
C LEU A 104 13.35 -9.37 -22.64
N ILE A 105 12.83 -10.13 -23.62
CA ILE A 105 11.42 -10.58 -23.61
C ILE A 105 11.15 -11.57 -22.50
N LYS A 106 12.09 -12.50 -22.23
CA LYS A 106 11.88 -13.63 -21.33
C LYS A 106 13.13 -13.91 -20.51
N GLY A 107 13.02 -13.71 -19.22
CA GLY A 107 13.97 -14.19 -18.24
C GLY A 107 13.48 -15.48 -17.60
N GLU A 108 14.40 -16.35 -17.22
CA GLU A 108 14.13 -17.49 -16.36
C GLU A 108 14.64 -17.14 -14.96
N PRO A 109 13.73 -16.92 -13.96
CA PRO A 109 14.19 -16.67 -12.60
C PRO A 109 14.87 -17.93 -12.11
N ASP A 110 16.14 -17.79 -11.79
CA ASP A 110 16.98 -18.90 -11.39
C ASP A 110 16.56 -19.44 -10.03
N ALA A 111 16.50 -20.75 -9.92
CA ALA A 111 16.55 -21.59 -8.71
C ALA A 111 15.72 -21.18 -7.48
N SER A 112 15.28 -19.94 -7.36
CA SER A 112 14.45 -19.48 -6.26
C SER A 112 13.04 -19.94 -6.50
N SER A 113 12.57 -20.74 -5.61
CA SER A 113 11.19 -21.15 -5.55
C SER A 113 10.36 -19.96 -5.07
N PHE A 114 9.30 -19.66 -5.83
CA PHE A 114 8.32 -18.65 -5.43
C PHE A 114 7.07 -19.34 -4.90
N PRO A 115 6.37 -18.77 -3.90
CA PRO A 115 5.15 -19.36 -3.37
C PRO A 115 4.14 -19.60 -4.49
N SER A 116 3.73 -20.85 -4.67
CA SER A 116 2.75 -21.27 -5.68
C SER A 116 1.36 -21.55 -5.09
N GLY A 117 1.22 -21.58 -3.77
CA GLY A 117 -0.02 -21.83 -3.08
C GLY A 117 -0.72 -23.11 -3.56
N GLY A 118 0.03 -24.18 -3.76
CA GLY A 118 -0.51 -25.46 -4.18
C GLY A 118 -0.76 -25.61 -5.70
N LEU A 119 -0.46 -24.61 -6.53
CA LEU A 119 -0.54 -24.74 -7.99
C LEU A 119 0.41 -25.80 -8.56
N ARG A 120 1.40 -26.22 -7.80
CA ARG A 120 2.40 -27.22 -8.14
C ARG A 120 2.47 -28.31 -7.07
N ALA A 121 3.17 -29.41 -7.40
CA ALA A 121 3.41 -30.48 -6.45
C ALA A 121 4.17 -30.05 -5.19
N THR A 122 4.90 -28.96 -5.27
CA THR A 122 5.51 -28.26 -4.14
C THR A 122 4.83 -26.91 -3.95
N PHE A 123 4.82 -26.41 -2.72
CA PHE A 123 4.27 -25.08 -2.41
C PHE A 123 4.96 -23.95 -3.18
N GLU A 124 6.21 -24.17 -3.53
CA GLU A 124 7.03 -23.25 -4.30
C GLU A 124 7.09 -23.64 -5.78
N ALA A 125 7.18 -22.66 -6.67
CA ALA A 125 7.23 -22.87 -8.11
C ALA A 125 8.34 -22.06 -8.79
N ARG A 126 8.84 -22.57 -9.91
CA ARG A 126 9.64 -21.83 -10.88
C ARG A 126 8.73 -21.30 -11.98
N GLY A 127 9.16 -20.24 -12.65
CA GLY A 127 8.40 -19.64 -13.74
C GLY A 127 9.27 -18.78 -14.64
N TYR A 128 8.62 -17.89 -15.37
CA TYR A 128 9.25 -16.99 -16.33
C TYR A 128 8.88 -15.55 -16.00
N THR A 129 9.85 -14.63 -16.18
CA THR A 129 9.57 -13.21 -16.30
C THR A 129 9.28 -12.85 -17.74
N ALA A 130 8.29 -12.00 -17.98
CA ALA A 130 7.94 -11.49 -19.30
C ALA A 130 8.04 -9.96 -19.28
N TRP A 131 8.78 -9.40 -20.24
CA TRP A 131 8.95 -7.94 -20.31
C TRP A 131 7.62 -7.22 -20.50
N ASP A 132 7.36 -6.27 -19.61
CA ASP A 132 6.27 -5.32 -19.78
C ASP A 132 6.78 -4.05 -20.47
N CYS A 133 6.56 -3.97 -21.78
CA CYS A 133 6.99 -2.79 -22.55
C CYS A 133 6.18 -1.52 -22.27
N THR A 134 5.07 -1.62 -21.52
CA THR A 134 4.26 -0.45 -21.11
C THR A 134 4.84 0.29 -19.92
N SER A 135 5.76 -0.33 -19.17
CA SER A 135 6.52 0.26 -18.10
C SER A 135 7.98 0.48 -18.51
N PRO A 136 8.51 1.69 -18.48
CA PRO A 136 9.85 1.97 -18.98
C PRO A 136 10.94 1.34 -18.11
N ALA A 137 11.96 0.75 -18.73
CA ALA A 137 13.17 0.33 -18.03
C ALA A 137 13.94 1.54 -17.50
N TYR A 138 14.72 1.33 -16.45
CA TYR A 138 15.48 2.40 -15.81
C TYR A 138 16.82 1.90 -15.27
N VAL A 139 17.75 2.82 -15.09
CA VAL A 139 19.02 2.54 -14.43
C VAL A 139 18.94 2.98 -12.98
N ARG A 140 19.17 2.05 -12.07
CA ARG A 140 19.28 2.32 -10.64
C ARG A 140 20.76 2.36 -10.25
N GLU A 141 21.12 3.40 -9.50
CA GLU A 141 22.42 3.55 -8.91
C GLU A 141 22.37 3.20 -7.42
N ASP A 142 23.30 2.38 -6.97
CA ASP A 142 23.49 2.06 -5.55
C ASP A 142 24.99 1.92 -5.21
N ALA A 143 25.31 1.48 -3.98
CA ALA A 143 26.69 1.32 -3.54
C ALA A 143 27.48 0.26 -4.33
N ALA A 144 26.78 -0.66 -5.03
CA ALA A 144 27.39 -1.69 -5.86
C ALA A 144 27.63 -1.24 -7.31
N GLY A 145 27.13 -0.06 -7.71
CA GLY A 145 27.22 0.49 -9.05
C GLY A 145 25.86 0.68 -9.71
N ALA A 146 25.85 0.83 -11.03
CA ALA A 146 24.63 1.02 -11.81
C ALA A 146 24.11 -0.32 -12.36
N ILE A 147 22.79 -0.50 -12.35
CA ILE A 147 22.10 -1.71 -12.80
C ILE A 147 20.91 -1.31 -13.68
N LEU A 148 20.80 -1.94 -14.85
CA LEU A 148 19.60 -1.83 -15.70
C LEU A 148 18.47 -2.65 -15.11
N CYS A 149 17.37 -2.00 -14.76
CA CYS A 149 16.17 -2.62 -14.21
C CYS A 149 15.07 -2.65 -15.28
N ILE A 150 14.53 -3.84 -15.54
CA ILE A 150 13.54 -4.09 -16.58
C ILE A 150 12.24 -4.54 -15.92
N PRO A 151 11.16 -3.74 -15.94
CA PRO A 151 9.88 -4.12 -15.36
C PRO A 151 9.28 -5.32 -16.10
N THR A 152 8.86 -6.34 -15.36
CA THR A 152 8.34 -7.59 -15.90
C THR A 152 7.12 -8.09 -15.13
N ALA A 153 6.33 -8.91 -15.80
CA ALA A 153 5.36 -9.80 -15.19
C ALA A 153 6.02 -11.16 -14.91
N PHE A 154 5.45 -11.93 -13.97
CA PHE A 154 5.94 -13.27 -13.64
C PHE A 154 4.81 -14.29 -13.70
N CYS A 155 5.05 -15.36 -14.44
CA CYS A 155 4.10 -16.46 -14.57
C CYS A 155 4.77 -17.82 -14.33
N SER A 156 3.96 -18.79 -13.93
CA SER A 156 4.38 -20.19 -13.83
C SER A 156 4.67 -20.81 -15.22
N TYR A 157 5.24 -22.01 -15.24
CA TYR A 157 5.44 -22.76 -16.49
C TYR A 157 4.16 -23.03 -17.27
N THR A 158 3.01 -23.05 -16.64
CA THR A 158 1.70 -23.30 -17.25
C THR A 158 0.89 -22.02 -17.46
N GLY A 159 1.47 -20.85 -17.13
CA GLY A 159 0.93 -19.55 -17.48
C GLY A 159 0.12 -18.87 -16.40
N GLU A 160 -0.05 -19.49 -15.21
CA GLU A 160 -0.73 -18.82 -14.10
C GLU A 160 0.11 -17.66 -13.58
N ALA A 161 -0.55 -16.55 -13.27
CA ALA A 161 0.07 -15.38 -12.69
C ALA A 161 0.51 -15.65 -11.24
N LEU A 162 1.81 -15.53 -10.97
CA LEU A 162 2.41 -15.65 -9.64
C LEU A 162 2.96 -14.32 -9.13
N ASP A 163 2.49 -13.22 -9.69
CA ASP A 163 2.88 -11.86 -9.36
C ASP A 163 1.67 -10.96 -9.10
N GLN A 164 1.94 -9.71 -8.79
CA GLN A 164 0.93 -8.67 -8.59
C GLN A 164 0.61 -7.89 -9.88
N LYS A 165 1.55 -7.87 -10.85
CA LYS A 165 1.45 -7.04 -12.05
C LYS A 165 0.54 -7.65 -13.12
N THR A 166 0.62 -8.95 -13.35
CA THR A 166 -0.20 -9.62 -14.37
C THR A 166 -1.70 -9.42 -14.15
N PRO A 167 -2.24 -9.63 -12.94
CA PRO A 167 -3.65 -9.33 -12.67
C PRO A 167 -3.99 -7.84 -12.83
N LEU A 168 -3.06 -6.95 -12.48
CA LEU A 168 -3.26 -5.51 -12.65
C LEU A 168 -3.45 -5.15 -14.13
N LEU A 169 -2.56 -5.62 -15.00
CA LEU A 169 -2.66 -5.39 -16.44
C LEU A 169 -3.97 -5.94 -17.00
N ARG A 170 -4.33 -7.17 -16.63
CA ARG A 170 -5.61 -7.79 -17.04
C ARG A 170 -6.83 -6.97 -16.58
N SER A 171 -6.81 -6.43 -15.35
CA SER A 171 -7.89 -5.59 -14.83
C SER A 171 -7.98 -4.23 -15.54
N MET A 172 -6.84 -3.67 -15.96
CA MET A 172 -6.79 -2.45 -16.74
C MET A 172 -7.37 -2.65 -18.15
N GLU A 173 -7.14 -3.81 -18.77
CA GLU A 173 -7.78 -4.17 -20.02
C GLU A 173 -9.29 -4.32 -19.87
N ALA A 174 -9.76 -4.98 -18.81
CA ALA A 174 -11.17 -5.16 -18.52
C ALA A 174 -11.91 -3.80 -18.37
N ILE A 175 -11.39 -2.89 -17.55
CA ILE A 175 -12.01 -1.59 -17.35
C ILE A 175 -11.95 -0.72 -18.61
N ASN A 176 -10.85 -0.78 -19.37
CA ASN A 176 -10.73 -0.10 -20.65
C ASN A 176 -11.83 -0.51 -21.63
N GLU A 177 -12.05 -1.82 -21.77
CA GLU A 177 -13.05 -2.37 -22.69
C GLU A 177 -14.46 -1.93 -22.31
N GLN A 178 -14.84 -2.08 -21.04
CA GLN A 178 -16.20 -1.77 -20.59
C GLN A 178 -16.47 -0.27 -20.49
N ALA A 179 -15.47 0.53 -20.10
CA ALA A 179 -15.61 1.99 -20.09
C ALA A 179 -15.73 2.56 -21.50
N LEU A 180 -14.97 2.06 -22.48
CA LEU A 180 -15.13 2.47 -23.88
C LEU A 180 -16.50 2.07 -24.43
N ARG A 181 -17.01 0.87 -24.07
CA ARG A 181 -18.35 0.42 -24.45
C ARG A 181 -19.40 1.38 -23.92
N LEU A 182 -19.32 1.77 -22.63
CA LEU A 182 -20.22 2.76 -22.03
C LEU A 182 -20.12 4.12 -22.72
N LEU A 183 -18.91 4.64 -22.94
CA LEU A 183 -18.69 5.94 -23.61
C LEU A 183 -19.25 5.97 -25.02
N ARG A 184 -19.19 4.87 -25.78
CA ARG A 184 -19.79 4.76 -27.12
C ARG A 184 -21.31 4.97 -27.09
N LEU A 185 -21.99 4.47 -26.07
CA LEU A 185 -23.43 4.68 -25.88
C LEU A 185 -23.77 6.13 -25.61
N PHE A 186 -22.89 6.87 -24.93
CA PHE A 186 -22.99 8.33 -24.74
C PHE A 186 -22.50 9.16 -25.95
N GLY A 187 -22.23 8.53 -27.09
CA GLY A 187 -21.86 9.21 -28.34
C GLY A 187 -20.39 9.59 -28.45
N ASN A 188 -19.52 9.18 -27.52
CA ASN A 188 -18.08 9.41 -27.65
C ASN A 188 -17.51 8.49 -28.76
N THR A 189 -16.99 9.11 -29.82
CA THR A 189 -16.38 8.42 -30.96
C THR A 189 -14.88 8.70 -31.12
N THR A 190 -14.31 9.55 -30.27
CA THR A 190 -12.91 10.02 -30.36
C THR A 190 -11.96 9.23 -29.51
N SER A 191 -12.31 8.93 -28.26
CA SER A 191 -11.45 8.20 -27.35
C SER A 191 -11.19 6.77 -27.81
N LYS A 192 -9.95 6.33 -27.75
CA LYS A 192 -9.51 4.99 -28.18
C LYS A 192 -9.12 4.10 -27.02
N LYS A 193 -8.76 4.70 -25.90
CA LYS A 193 -8.31 4.01 -24.68
C LYS A 193 -8.88 4.73 -23.46
N VAL A 194 -9.25 3.95 -22.45
CA VAL A 194 -9.55 4.44 -21.10
C VAL A 194 -8.56 3.79 -20.15
N THR A 195 -7.94 4.60 -19.31
CA THR A 195 -6.89 4.15 -18.41
C THR A 195 -7.20 4.56 -16.98
N PRO A 196 -7.16 3.63 -16.01
CA PRO A 196 -7.17 3.99 -14.61
C PRO A 196 -5.85 4.68 -14.24
N SER A 197 -5.95 5.78 -13.52
CA SER A 197 -4.82 6.54 -12.99
C SER A 197 -4.80 6.47 -11.47
N VAL A 198 -3.60 6.47 -10.90
CA VAL A 198 -3.39 6.35 -9.45
C VAL A 198 -2.32 7.29 -8.96
N GLY A 199 -2.58 7.93 -7.81
CA GLY A 199 -1.60 8.71 -7.05
C GLY A 199 -1.59 8.22 -5.60
N PRO A 200 -0.67 7.33 -5.22
CA PRO A 200 -0.58 6.83 -3.85
C PRO A 200 0.20 7.82 -2.97
N GLU A 201 -0.38 8.18 -1.83
CA GLU A 201 0.27 8.98 -0.79
C GLU A 201 0.98 8.04 0.19
N GLN A 202 2.32 8.05 0.23
CA GLN A 202 3.11 7.13 1.03
C GLN A 202 3.45 7.71 2.39
N GLU A 203 2.83 7.20 3.44
CA GLU A 203 3.20 7.50 4.83
C GLU A 203 4.31 6.57 5.32
N TYR A 204 5.18 7.08 6.19
CA TYR A 204 6.31 6.33 6.76
C TYR A 204 6.83 6.97 8.04
N PHE A 205 7.53 6.19 8.88
CA PHE A 205 8.26 6.69 10.03
C PHE A 205 9.77 6.70 9.77
N LEU A 206 10.46 7.65 10.39
CA LEU A 206 11.93 7.70 10.44
C LEU A 206 12.38 7.62 11.89
N VAL A 207 13.31 6.71 12.18
CA VAL A 207 13.93 6.58 13.49
C VAL A 207 15.44 6.61 13.38
N ASP A 208 16.15 7.02 14.44
CA ASP A 208 17.60 6.97 14.45
C ASP A 208 18.11 5.53 14.28
N LYS A 209 19.09 5.33 13.39
CA LYS A 209 19.59 3.98 13.05
C LYS A 209 20.24 3.29 14.24
N GLN A 210 20.92 4.04 15.13
CA GLN A 210 21.56 3.45 16.29
C GLN A 210 20.53 2.96 17.32
N LYS A 211 19.40 3.66 17.45
CA LYS A 211 18.28 3.22 18.31
C LYS A 211 17.57 2.03 17.69
N TYR A 212 17.33 2.05 16.38
CA TYR A 212 16.75 0.93 15.65
C TYR A 212 17.51 -0.38 15.84
N LEU A 213 18.86 -0.32 15.74
CA LEU A 213 19.72 -1.49 15.88
C LEU A 213 19.72 -2.11 17.29
N GLN A 214 19.18 -1.40 18.29
CA GLN A 214 19.01 -1.90 19.67
C GLN A 214 17.63 -2.50 19.93
N ARG A 215 16.77 -2.60 18.89
CA ARG A 215 15.39 -3.08 18.98
C ARG A 215 15.18 -4.27 18.04
N GLU A 216 15.25 -5.49 18.55
CA GLU A 216 15.04 -6.70 17.77
C GLU A 216 13.65 -6.78 17.14
N ASP A 217 12.63 -6.29 17.83
CA ASP A 217 11.27 -6.20 17.29
C ASP A 217 11.18 -5.33 16.04
N LEU A 218 11.83 -4.16 16.03
CA LEU A 218 11.88 -3.32 14.82
C LEU A 218 12.68 -3.98 13.69
N ILE A 219 13.75 -4.72 14.01
CA ILE A 219 14.58 -5.41 13.02
C ILE A 219 13.82 -6.56 12.36
N PHE A 220 13.18 -7.41 13.14
CA PHE A 220 12.55 -8.64 12.65
C PHE A 220 11.12 -8.44 12.16
N THR A 221 10.36 -7.51 12.75
CA THR A 221 8.93 -7.36 12.48
C THR A 221 8.55 -6.00 11.89
N GLY A 222 9.41 -5.00 12.00
CA GLY A 222 9.15 -3.63 11.55
C GLY A 222 8.27 -2.81 12.50
N ARG A 223 7.82 -3.40 13.63
CA ARG A 223 7.03 -2.71 14.66
C ARG A 223 7.56 -3.00 16.07
N THR A 224 7.24 -2.11 16.99
CA THR A 224 7.53 -2.34 18.41
C THR A 224 6.52 -3.32 19.02
N LEU A 225 7.02 -4.38 19.65
CA LEU A 225 6.21 -5.39 20.35
C LEU A 225 6.03 -5.06 21.83
N PHE A 226 6.91 -4.21 22.38
CA PHE A 226 6.86 -3.63 23.70
C PHE A 226 7.09 -2.12 23.61
N GLY A 227 6.55 -1.37 24.57
CA GLY A 227 6.81 0.06 24.69
C GLY A 227 5.69 0.81 25.41
N ALA A 228 6.05 1.48 26.49
CA ALA A 228 5.17 2.39 27.21
C ALA A 228 5.05 3.72 26.46
N MET A 229 3.86 4.34 26.54
CA MET A 229 3.65 5.67 25.96
C MET A 229 4.53 6.71 26.65
N PRO A 230 5.17 7.60 25.87
CA PRO A 230 5.93 8.70 26.42
C PRO A 230 5.01 9.75 27.06
N PRO A 231 5.56 10.67 27.89
CA PRO A 231 4.79 11.76 28.48
C PRO A 231 4.10 12.70 27.48
N LYS A 232 4.64 12.72 26.26
CA LYS A 232 4.07 13.43 25.11
C LYS A 232 4.00 12.47 23.94
N GLY A 233 2.80 12.34 23.36
CA GLY A 233 2.56 11.63 22.10
C GLY A 233 2.35 12.60 20.95
N GLN A 234 1.18 12.56 20.36
CA GLN A 234 0.76 13.42 19.24
C GLN A 234 -0.24 14.51 19.65
N GLU A 235 -0.43 14.75 20.96
CA GLU A 235 -1.27 15.81 21.46
C GLU A 235 -0.78 17.17 20.94
N LEU A 236 -1.70 18.07 20.64
CA LEU A 236 -1.47 19.40 20.08
C LEU A 236 -1.20 19.43 18.58
N ASP A 237 -1.06 18.31 17.91
CA ASP A 237 -0.75 18.19 16.46
C ASP A 237 0.47 19.03 16.03
N ASP A 238 1.39 19.30 16.94
CA ASP A 238 2.53 20.21 16.74
C ASP A 238 3.63 19.61 15.85
N HIS A 239 3.57 18.35 15.55
CA HIS A 239 4.41 17.74 14.53
C HIS A 239 3.83 18.00 13.12
N TYR A 240 2.54 17.78 12.93
CA TYR A 240 1.84 18.02 11.66
C TYR A 240 1.90 19.50 11.26
N PHE A 241 1.61 20.41 12.18
CA PHE A 241 1.66 21.87 11.97
C PHE A 241 3.04 22.47 12.22
N GLY A 242 4.05 21.64 12.49
CA GLY A 242 5.42 22.07 12.73
C GLY A 242 6.26 22.22 11.48
N THR A 243 7.44 22.79 11.64
CA THR A 243 8.45 22.87 10.57
C THR A 243 9.17 21.52 10.43
N ILE A 244 9.57 21.18 9.20
CA ILE A 244 10.39 20.00 8.93
C ILE A 244 11.81 20.25 9.53
N ARG A 245 12.25 19.35 10.41
CA ARG A 245 13.57 19.42 11.04
C ARG A 245 14.69 19.33 10.01
N GLN A 246 15.84 19.94 10.27
CA GLN A 246 16.94 20.04 9.32
C GLN A 246 17.46 18.69 8.82
N ARG A 247 17.58 17.70 9.70
CA ARG A 247 18.00 16.32 9.32
C ARG A 247 17.02 15.69 8.35
N ILE A 248 15.73 15.84 8.64
CA ILE A 248 14.64 15.33 7.82
C ILE A 248 14.57 16.07 6.47
N ALA A 249 14.70 17.40 6.47
CA ALA A 249 14.70 18.19 5.24
C ALA A 249 15.84 17.79 4.29
N SER A 250 17.02 17.48 4.83
CA SER A 250 18.16 16.98 4.04
C SER A 250 17.87 15.61 3.44
N TYR A 251 17.29 14.70 4.22
CA TYR A 251 16.84 13.39 3.75
C TYR A 251 15.80 13.51 2.65
N MET A 252 14.73 14.31 2.88
CA MET A 252 13.65 14.51 1.91
C MET A 252 14.17 15.08 0.58
N LYS A 253 15.16 15.99 0.65
CA LYS A 253 15.80 16.55 -0.55
C LYS A 253 16.46 15.44 -1.38
N ASP A 254 17.25 14.57 -0.74
CA ASP A 254 17.98 13.52 -1.44
C ASP A 254 17.04 12.42 -1.96
N VAL A 255 15.96 12.10 -1.23
CA VAL A 255 14.87 11.23 -1.73
C VAL A 255 14.26 11.80 -2.99
N ASN A 256 13.89 13.08 -3.00
CA ASN A 256 13.33 13.74 -4.18
C ASN A 256 14.27 13.68 -5.39
N GLU A 257 15.55 13.96 -5.17
CA GLU A 257 16.54 13.95 -6.25
C GLU A 257 16.64 12.57 -6.91
N GLU A 258 16.71 11.50 -6.11
CA GLU A 258 16.75 10.14 -6.63
C GLU A 258 15.45 9.76 -7.37
N LEU A 259 14.30 10.11 -6.81
CA LEU A 259 13.01 9.82 -7.43
C LEU A 259 12.81 10.57 -8.74
N TRP A 260 13.20 11.86 -8.81
CA TRP A 260 13.10 12.63 -10.05
C TRP A 260 14.02 12.06 -11.16
N LYS A 261 15.22 11.60 -10.84
CA LYS A 261 16.08 10.90 -11.81
C LYS A 261 15.42 9.63 -12.37
N LEU A 262 14.63 8.95 -11.56
CA LEU A 262 13.84 7.78 -11.95
C LEU A 262 12.50 8.13 -12.61
N GLY A 263 12.24 9.40 -12.91
CA GLY A 263 11.02 9.85 -13.58
C GLY A 263 9.77 9.84 -12.68
N ILE A 264 9.94 9.71 -11.37
CA ILE A 264 8.85 9.70 -10.40
C ILE A 264 8.56 11.15 -9.97
N SER A 265 7.33 11.59 -10.20
CA SER A 265 6.89 12.95 -9.92
C SER A 265 6.59 13.18 -8.43
N ALA A 266 7.57 12.89 -7.55
CA ALA A 266 7.47 13.22 -6.13
C ALA A 266 7.28 14.73 -5.97
N LYS A 267 6.14 15.14 -5.39
CA LYS A 267 5.73 16.55 -5.37
C LYS A 267 5.57 17.10 -3.97
N THR A 268 4.88 16.40 -3.11
CA THR A 268 4.57 16.88 -1.75
C THR A 268 5.29 16.03 -0.72
N GLN A 269 5.89 16.66 0.25
CA GLN A 269 6.46 16.04 1.44
C GLN A 269 6.13 16.90 2.65
N HIS A 270 5.68 16.29 3.73
CA HIS A 270 5.35 16.99 4.98
C HIS A 270 5.46 16.04 6.18
N ASN A 271 5.33 16.63 7.37
CA ASN A 271 5.18 15.88 8.60
C ASN A 271 3.74 15.37 8.74
N GLU A 272 3.60 14.15 9.25
CA GLU A 272 2.32 13.59 9.67
C GLU A 272 2.03 13.84 11.14
N VAL A 273 0.84 13.39 11.63
CA VAL A 273 0.36 13.69 12.98
C VAL A 273 1.21 13.02 14.05
N ALA A 274 1.60 11.76 13.86
CA ALA A 274 2.45 11.09 14.83
C ALA A 274 3.88 11.66 14.81
N PRO A 275 4.55 11.77 15.96
CA PRO A 275 5.96 12.13 16.01
C PRO A 275 6.80 11.18 15.14
N ALA A 276 7.80 11.70 14.45
CA ALA A 276 8.67 10.98 13.51
C ALA A 276 7.98 10.38 12.28
N GLN A 277 6.71 10.70 12.04
CA GLN A 277 5.94 10.26 10.87
C GLN A 277 5.95 11.34 9.78
N HIS A 278 6.07 10.91 8.53
CA HIS A 278 6.14 11.77 7.35
C HIS A 278 5.35 11.15 6.19
N GLU A 279 5.04 11.98 5.19
CA GLU A 279 4.36 11.56 3.97
C GLU A 279 5.09 12.07 2.73
N LEU A 280 5.02 11.26 1.66
CA LEU A 280 5.41 11.63 0.31
C LEU A 280 4.25 11.34 -0.64
N ALA A 281 3.81 12.37 -1.37
CA ALA A 281 2.75 12.25 -2.37
C ALA A 281 3.29 12.58 -3.78
N PRO A 282 3.25 11.63 -4.74
CA PRO A 282 3.59 11.87 -6.13
C PRO A 282 2.38 12.45 -6.88
N ILE A 283 2.64 13.03 -8.05
CA ILE A 283 1.58 13.28 -9.02
C ILE A 283 1.10 11.92 -9.56
N TYR A 284 -0.22 11.78 -9.75
CA TYR A 284 -0.82 10.56 -10.28
C TYR A 284 -0.30 10.24 -11.70
N THR A 285 -0.29 8.96 -12.02
CA THR A 285 0.02 8.44 -13.36
C THR A 285 -0.82 7.20 -13.66
N GLU A 286 -0.66 6.61 -14.85
CA GLU A 286 -1.30 5.35 -15.22
C GLU A 286 -1.05 4.27 -14.14
N ALA A 287 -2.07 3.50 -13.79
CA ALA A 287 -2.04 2.59 -12.62
C ALA A 287 -0.87 1.60 -12.67
N ASN A 288 -0.55 1.04 -13.85
CA ASN A 288 0.60 0.15 -14.03
C ASN A 288 1.92 0.84 -13.62
N ILE A 289 2.14 2.05 -14.12
CA ILE A 289 3.37 2.82 -13.82
C ILE A 289 3.37 3.28 -12.37
N ALA A 290 2.21 3.70 -11.83
CA ALA A 290 2.10 4.12 -10.43
C ALA A 290 2.46 3.00 -9.45
N VAL A 291 2.07 1.75 -9.76
CA VAL A 291 2.41 0.57 -8.95
C VAL A 291 3.92 0.33 -8.94
N ASP A 292 4.58 0.34 -10.10
CA ASP A 292 6.03 0.21 -10.18
C ASP A 292 6.75 1.38 -9.48
N HIS A 293 6.29 2.61 -9.68
CA HIS A 293 6.82 3.79 -9.02
C HIS A 293 6.69 3.70 -7.50
N ASN A 294 5.58 3.21 -6.97
CA ASN A 294 5.41 3.05 -5.52
C ASN A 294 6.41 2.05 -4.92
N GLN A 295 6.73 0.96 -5.60
CA GLN A 295 7.78 0.03 -5.18
C GLN A 295 9.15 0.73 -5.13
N LEU A 296 9.46 1.56 -6.13
CA LEU A 296 10.68 2.35 -6.16
C LEU A 296 10.71 3.42 -5.05
N VAL A 297 9.59 4.08 -4.78
CA VAL A 297 9.46 5.03 -3.66
C VAL A 297 9.81 4.34 -2.36
N MET A 298 9.18 3.20 -2.04
CA MET A 298 9.46 2.46 -0.81
C MET A 298 10.93 2.04 -0.68
N LYS A 299 11.54 1.58 -1.78
CA LYS A 299 12.96 1.21 -1.82
C LYS A 299 13.87 2.43 -1.61
N THR A 300 13.57 3.54 -2.26
CA THR A 300 14.34 4.79 -2.17
C THR A 300 14.27 5.39 -0.76
N LEU A 301 13.08 5.43 -0.15
CA LEU A 301 12.89 5.89 1.22
C LEU A 301 13.80 5.14 2.20
N LYS A 302 13.84 3.80 2.12
CA LYS A 302 14.71 2.95 2.95
C LYS A 302 16.18 3.17 2.68
N LYS A 303 16.58 3.22 1.41
CA LYS A 303 17.98 3.42 0.98
C LYS A 303 18.53 4.73 1.49
N VAL A 304 17.85 5.84 1.21
CA VAL A 304 18.30 7.18 1.58
C VAL A 304 18.28 7.38 3.10
N ALA A 305 17.31 6.79 3.82
CA ALA A 305 17.31 6.82 5.28
C ALA A 305 18.59 6.24 5.87
N CYS A 306 19.04 5.10 5.36
CA CYS A 306 20.30 4.49 5.78
C CYS A 306 21.53 5.40 5.53
N GLN A 307 21.55 6.15 4.43
CA GLN A 307 22.63 7.11 4.09
C GLN A 307 22.65 8.29 5.07
N HIS A 308 21.49 8.69 5.60
CA HIS A 308 21.36 9.75 6.61
C HIS A 308 21.45 9.27 8.06
N GLY A 309 21.86 8.02 8.29
CA GLY A 309 21.98 7.45 9.63
C GLY A 309 20.62 7.26 10.31
N MET A 310 19.57 7.05 9.52
CA MET A 310 18.20 6.76 9.95
C MET A 310 17.73 5.42 9.40
N GLN A 311 16.62 4.94 9.91
CA GLN A 311 15.87 3.81 9.39
C GLN A 311 14.45 4.24 9.04
N CYS A 312 14.02 3.94 7.83
CA CYS A 312 12.63 4.13 7.40
C CYS A 312 11.80 2.90 7.77
N LEU A 313 10.72 3.11 8.50
CA LEU A 313 9.74 2.08 8.86
C LEU A 313 8.51 2.25 7.98
N LEU A 314 8.15 1.20 7.25
CA LEU A 314 6.97 1.15 6.39
C LEU A 314 5.87 0.25 6.97
N HIS A 315 6.01 -0.24 8.20
CA HIS A 315 4.97 -1.01 8.87
C HIS A 315 3.73 -0.14 9.11
N GLU A 316 2.54 -0.74 9.06
CA GLU A 316 1.25 -0.05 9.21
C GLU A 316 1.05 0.53 10.61
N LYS A 317 1.63 -0.10 11.64
CA LYS A 317 1.54 0.34 13.04
C LYS A 317 2.87 0.11 13.77
N PRO A 318 3.93 0.91 13.49
CA PRO A 318 5.23 0.71 14.13
C PRO A 318 5.20 0.98 15.63
N PHE A 319 4.32 1.88 16.08
CA PHE A 319 4.18 2.30 17.46
C PHE A 319 2.73 2.25 17.89
N ASP A 320 2.46 1.62 19.02
CA ASP A 320 1.13 1.60 19.61
C ASP A 320 0.78 2.97 20.20
N GLY A 321 -0.53 3.31 20.26
CA GLY A 321 -1.02 4.55 20.87
C GLY A 321 -0.88 5.83 20.03
N VAL A 322 -0.17 5.80 18.87
CA VAL A 322 -0.09 6.92 17.92
C VAL A 322 -0.62 6.51 16.54
N ASN A 323 -0.76 7.46 15.61
CA ASN A 323 -1.20 7.16 14.24
C ASN A 323 -0.33 6.05 13.60
N GLY A 324 -0.97 5.20 12.83
CA GLY A 324 -0.30 4.27 11.92
C GLY A 324 -0.03 4.90 10.55
N SER A 325 0.63 4.14 9.68
CA SER A 325 0.95 4.56 8.32
C SER A 325 0.21 3.73 7.27
N GLY A 326 -0.30 4.40 6.26
CA GLY A 326 -0.96 3.80 5.11
C GLY A 326 -0.51 4.39 3.79
N LYS A 327 -1.33 4.12 2.77
CA LYS A 327 -1.28 4.76 1.46
C LYS A 327 -2.69 5.16 1.08
N HIS A 328 -2.94 6.44 0.89
CA HIS A 328 -4.19 6.86 0.29
C HIS A 328 -4.09 6.64 -1.21
N ASN A 329 -4.84 5.66 -1.72
CA ASN A 329 -4.83 5.28 -3.12
C ASN A 329 -5.83 6.15 -3.88
N ASN A 330 -5.36 7.28 -4.42
CA ASN A 330 -6.18 8.21 -5.22
C ASN A 330 -6.38 7.61 -6.62
N TRP A 331 -7.58 7.09 -6.89
CA TRP A 331 -7.93 6.40 -8.11
C TRP A 331 -8.91 7.19 -8.97
N SER A 332 -8.67 7.24 -10.28
CA SER A 332 -9.54 7.88 -11.28
C SER A 332 -9.47 7.15 -12.62
N ILE A 333 -10.34 7.50 -13.56
CA ILE A 333 -10.45 6.89 -14.88
C ILE A 333 -10.42 7.99 -15.93
N THR A 334 -9.44 7.94 -16.85
CA THR A 334 -9.22 9.00 -17.84
C THR A 334 -9.08 8.40 -19.24
N THR A 335 -9.66 9.06 -20.23
CA THR A 335 -9.50 8.70 -21.65
C THR A 335 -8.15 9.17 -22.20
N ASP A 336 -7.71 8.59 -23.33
CA ASP A 336 -6.48 8.97 -24.04
C ASP A 336 -6.51 10.41 -24.60
N ASP A 337 -7.70 10.99 -24.79
CA ASP A 337 -7.91 12.39 -25.18
C ASP A 337 -8.19 13.33 -23.98
N GLY A 338 -8.00 12.85 -22.77
CA GLY A 338 -7.92 13.66 -21.54
C GLY A 338 -9.24 13.91 -20.82
N ILE A 339 -10.28 13.15 -21.12
CA ILE A 339 -11.57 13.25 -20.39
C ILE A 339 -11.47 12.40 -19.12
N ASN A 340 -11.60 13.04 -17.96
CA ASN A 340 -11.75 12.35 -16.68
C ASN A 340 -13.23 11.98 -16.47
N LEU A 341 -13.53 10.67 -16.36
CA LEU A 341 -14.90 10.20 -16.20
C LEU A 341 -15.48 10.49 -14.81
N LEU A 342 -14.64 10.88 -13.85
CA LEU A 342 -15.01 11.27 -12.50
C LEU A 342 -15.05 12.80 -12.31
N ASP A 343 -14.96 13.58 -13.39
CA ASP A 343 -15.13 15.02 -13.31
C ASP A 343 -16.64 15.37 -13.35
N PRO A 344 -17.23 15.85 -12.25
CA PRO A 344 -18.65 16.21 -12.20
C PRO A 344 -18.98 17.44 -13.04
N GLY A 345 -17.97 18.23 -13.42
CA GLY A 345 -18.16 19.52 -14.04
C GLY A 345 -18.73 20.57 -13.08
N LYS A 346 -19.21 21.69 -13.65
CA LYS A 346 -19.77 22.81 -12.86
C LYS A 346 -21.19 22.54 -12.36
N THR A 347 -21.92 21.71 -13.08
CA THR A 347 -23.33 21.34 -12.81
C THR A 347 -23.48 19.84 -12.76
N PRO A 348 -23.04 19.18 -11.64
CA PRO A 348 -23.07 17.71 -11.52
C PRO A 348 -24.45 17.09 -11.84
N HIS A 349 -25.54 17.76 -11.46
CA HIS A 349 -26.91 17.28 -11.68
C HIS A 349 -27.32 17.21 -13.17
N GLU A 350 -26.64 17.96 -14.06
CA GLU A 350 -26.87 17.94 -15.52
C GLU A 350 -25.92 16.97 -16.25
N ASN A 351 -24.85 16.51 -15.59
CA ASN A 351 -23.85 15.63 -16.20
C ASN A 351 -24.28 14.16 -16.10
N VAL A 352 -25.18 13.75 -16.97
CA VAL A 352 -25.79 12.40 -16.96
C VAL A 352 -24.75 11.29 -17.12
N GLN A 353 -23.69 11.50 -17.95
CA GLN A 353 -22.59 10.54 -18.08
C GLN A 353 -21.83 10.37 -16.77
N PHE A 354 -21.50 11.47 -16.09
CA PHE A 354 -20.86 11.41 -14.77
C PHE A 354 -21.74 10.69 -13.73
N LEU A 355 -23.05 11.01 -13.69
CA LEU A 355 -24.00 10.37 -12.78
C LEU A 355 -24.11 8.87 -13.04
N MET A 356 -24.11 8.44 -14.30
CA MET A 356 -24.10 7.01 -14.65
C MET A 356 -22.79 6.34 -14.16
N VAL A 357 -21.64 6.94 -14.39
CA VAL A 357 -20.35 6.44 -13.90
C VAL A 357 -20.34 6.37 -12.37
N LEU A 358 -20.79 7.43 -11.69
CA LEU A 358 -20.87 7.49 -10.23
C LEU A 358 -21.73 6.37 -9.66
N THR A 359 -22.95 6.18 -10.19
CA THR A 359 -23.89 5.17 -9.70
C THR A 359 -23.40 3.74 -10.00
N CYS A 360 -22.68 3.51 -11.11
CA CYS A 360 -21.97 2.26 -11.35
C CYS A 360 -20.90 1.99 -10.29
N ILE A 361 -20.15 3.01 -9.85
CA ILE A 361 -19.16 2.85 -8.78
C ILE A 361 -19.84 2.57 -7.44
N LEU A 362 -20.95 3.23 -7.11
CA LEU A 362 -21.73 2.91 -5.90
C LEU A 362 -22.15 1.43 -5.90
N LYS A 363 -22.71 0.95 -7.03
CA LYS A 363 -23.07 -0.45 -7.21
C LYS A 363 -21.89 -1.38 -7.04
N ALA A 364 -20.78 -1.10 -7.73
CA ALA A 364 -19.59 -1.93 -7.71
C ALA A 364 -19.02 -2.10 -6.29
N VAL A 365 -18.91 -1.00 -5.54
CA VAL A 365 -18.36 -1.01 -4.18
C VAL A 365 -19.34 -1.63 -3.19
N ASP A 366 -20.63 -1.40 -3.33
CA ASP A 366 -21.66 -1.99 -2.46
C ASP A 366 -21.73 -3.52 -2.63
N GLU A 367 -21.74 -3.99 -3.85
CA GLU A 367 -21.81 -5.42 -4.15
C GLU A 367 -20.54 -6.19 -3.79
N HIS A 368 -19.39 -5.54 -3.83
CA HIS A 368 -18.07 -6.14 -3.63
C HIS A 368 -17.24 -5.48 -2.51
N ALA A 369 -17.95 -4.97 -1.47
CA ALA A 369 -17.31 -4.34 -0.32
C ALA A 369 -16.35 -5.31 0.41
N ASP A 370 -16.67 -6.57 0.44
CA ASP A 370 -15.85 -7.66 0.99
C ASP A 370 -14.54 -7.85 0.25
N LEU A 371 -14.56 -7.87 -1.09
CA LEU A 371 -13.34 -7.96 -1.92
C LEU A 371 -12.48 -6.70 -1.78
N LEU A 372 -13.10 -5.52 -1.75
CA LEU A 372 -12.36 -4.27 -1.57
C LEU A 372 -11.70 -4.22 -0.19
N ARG A 373 -12.38 -4.67 0.88
CA ARG A 373 -11.78 -4.80 2.21
C ARG A 373 -10.64 -5.83 2.21
N GLU A 374 -10.81 -6.98 1.54
CA GLU A 374 -9.80 -8.01 1.43
C GLU A 374 -8.54 -7.49 0.73
N SER A 375 -8.67 -6.65 -0.28
CA SER A 375 -7.55 -6.09 -1.04
C SER A 375 -6.57 -5.25 -0.21
N ALA A 376 -6.98 -4.80 0.98
CA ALA A 376 -6.17 -4.09 1.96
C ALA A 376 -5.95 -4.92 3.25
N ALA A 377 -6.15 -6.23 3.19
CA ALA A 377 -5.96 -7.11 4.33
C ALA A 377 -4.48 -7.50 4.47
N ASP A 378 -3.88 -7.08 5.58
CA ASP A 378 -2.50 -7.35 5.98
C ASP A 378 -2.43 -7.47 7.51
N PRO A 379 -1.51 -8.30 8.09
CA PRO A 379 -1.37 -8.41 9.54
C PRO A 379 -1.13 -7.07 10.23
N GLY A 380 -0.37 -6.17 9.61
CA GLY A 380 -0.11 -4.82 10.14
C GLY A 380 -1.36 -3.94 10.15
N ASN A 381 -2.21 -4.05 9.14
CA ASN A 381 -3.47 -3.32 9.07
C ASN A 381 -4.49 -3.74 10.13
N ASP A 382 -4.42 -4.97 10.64
CA ASP A 382 -5.25 -5.42 11.76
C ASP A 382 -4.98 -4.57 13.03
N HIS A 383 -3.77 -4.01 13.16
CA HIS A 383 -3.40 -3.10 14.25
C HIS A 383 -3.67 -1.63 13.94
N ARG A 384 -3.80 -1.25 12.67
CA ARG A 384 -3.95 0.15 12.23
C ARG A 384 -5.41 0.57 12.08
N LEU A 385 -6.26 -0.26 11.47
CA LEU A 385 -7.62 0.11 11.07
C LEU A 385 -8.52 0.41 12.29
N GLY A 386 -9.40 1.42 12.12
CA GLY A 386 -10.46 1.73 13.06
C GLY A 386 -10.16 2.86 14.06
N ALA A 387 -8.99 3.49 13.98
CA ALA A 387 -8.65 4.64 14.84
C ALA A 387 -7.51 5.48 14.23
N ASN A 388 -7.32 6.70 14.74
CA ASN A 388 -6.15 7.54 14.43
C ASN A 388 -5.96 7.75 12.91
N GLU A 389 -6.98 8.30 12.25
CA GLU A 389 -7.04 8.59 10.81
C GLU A 389 -7.08 7.37 9.88
N ALA A 390 -6.94 6.15 10.38
CA ALA A 390 -7.16 4.93 9.61
C ALA A 390 -8.66 4.59 9.57
N PRO A 391 -9.25 4.28 8.40
CA PRO A 391 -10.67 4.00 8.29
C PRO A 391 -11.08 2.74 9.08
N PRO A 392 -12.36 2.62 9.47
CA PRO A 392 -12.88 1.39 10.05
C PRO A 392 -12.90 0.24 9.04
N ALA A 393 -13.02 -0.99 9.52
CA ALA A 393 -13.07 -2.20 8.69
C ALA A 393 -14.36 -2.36 7.86
N ILE A 394 -15.27 -1.39 7.93
CA ILE A 394 -16.52 -1.33 7.17
C ILE A 394 -16.29 -0.45 5.94
N ILE A 395 -16.46 -1.00 4.75
CA ILE A 395 -16.43 -0.20 3.52
C ILE A 395 -17.68 0.65 3.43
N SER A 396 -17.51 1.95 3.22
CA SER A 396 -18.55 2.94 2.92
C SER A 396 -17.99 4.01 2.00
N ILE A 397 -18.89 4.70 1.31
CA ILE A 397 -18.52 5.77 0.35
C ILE A 397 -18.92 7.13 0.92
N PHE A 398 -17.96 8.05 0.97
CA PHE A 398 -18.20 9.45 1.24
C PHE A 398 -18.31 10.23 -0.06
N LEU A 399 -19.40 10.96 -0.27
CA LEU A 399 -19.67 11.76 -1.48
C LEU A 399 -19.55 13.26 -1.25
N GLY A 400 -19.71 13.72 -0.02
CA GLY A 400 -19.85 15.13 0.33
C GLY A 400 -21.25 15.66 0.07
N GLU A 401 -21.56 16.83 0.67
CA GLU A 401 -22.90 17.40 0.70
C GLU A 401 -23.53 17.65 -0.68
N GLN A 402 -22.71 18.03 -1.68
CA GLN A 402 -23.20 18.36 -3.01
C GLN A 402 -23.72 17.12 -3.76
N LEU A 403 -22.93 16.07 -3.81
CA LEU A 403 -23.30 14.84 -4.52
C LEU A 403 -24.33 14.02 -3.75
N GLU A 404 -24.30 14.07 -2.41
CA GLU A 404 -25.35 13.48 -1.59
C GLU A 404 -26.72 14.09 -1.89
N ASP A 405 -26.80 15.44 -1.94
CA ASP A 405 -28.03 16.16 -2.31
C ASP A 405 -28.52 15.78 -3.72
N VAL A 406 -27.62 15.68 -4.69
CA VAL A 406 -27.98 15.23 -6.05
C VAL A 406 -28.51 13.79 -6.02
N LEU A 407 -27.87 12.91 -5.29
CA LEU A 407 -28.29 11.51 -5.13
C LEU A 407 -29.67 11.41 -4.47
N GLU A 408 -29.93 12.16 -3.41
CA GLU A 408 -31.22 12.22 -2.73
C GLU A 408 -32.36 12.71 -3.66
N GLN A 409 -32.09 13.71 -4.51
CA GLN A 409 -33.03 14.17 -5.53
C GLN A 409 -33.33 13.06 -6.53
N LEU A 410 -32.32 12.36 -7.04
CA LEU A 410 -32.48 11.23 -7.97
C LEU A 410 -33.34 10.10 -7.37
N ILE A 411 -33.08 9.74 -6.12
CA ILE A 411 -33.81 8.69 -5.41
C ILE A 411 -35.27 9.09 -5.19
N SER A 412 -35.51 10.31 -4.68
CA SER A 412 -36.85 10.76 -4.28
C SER A 412 -37.76 11.13 -5.45
N THR A 413 -37.23 11.80 -6.47
CA THR A 413 -38.00 12.36 -7.57
C THR A 413 -37.70 11.74 -8.94
N GLY A 414 -36.60 11.01 -9.06
CA GLY A 414 -36.08 10.46 -10.32
C GLY A 414 -35.29 11.45 -11.17
N THR A 415 -35.23 12.72 -10.78
CA THR A 415 -34.48 13.76 -11.48
C THR A 415 -33.81 14.69 -10.49
N ALA A 416 -32.57 15.10 -10.76
CA ALA A 416 -31.90 16.15 -10.01
C ALA A 416 -32.05 17.47 -10.75
N THR A 417 -32.52 18.50 -10.06
CA THR A 417 -32.86 19.81 -10.67
C THR A 417 -31.88 20.92 -10.32
N HIS A 418 -31.00 20.65 -9.32
CA HIS A 418 -29.98 21.60 -8.88
C HIS A 418 -28.82 20.88 -8.18
N SER A 419 -27.71 21.59 -8.06
CA SER A 419 -26.59 21.20 -7.21
C SER A 419 -26.31 22.29 -6.21
N LYS A 420 -26.02 21.94 -4.97
CA LYS A 420 -25.56 22.90 -3.95
C LYS A 420 -24.26 23.55 -4.44
N ALA A 421 -24.23 24.90 -4.50
CA ALA A 421 -23.01 25.61 -4.81
C ALA A 421 -22.08 25.64 -3.58
N GLY A 422 -20.79 25.45 -3.80
CA GLY A 422 -19.79 25.50 -2.72
C GLY A 422 -19.69 26.89 -2.02
N GLY A 423 -20.22 27.95 -2.65
CA GLY A 423 -20.15 29.31 -2.12
C GLY A 423 -18.77 29.95 -2.25
N VAL A 424 -18.66 31.17 -1.74
CA VAL A 424 -17.40 31.93 -1.71
C VAL A 424 -16.95 32.08 -0.24
N LEU A 425 -15.71 31.77 0.04
CA LEU A 425 -15.10 32.01 1.32
C LEU A 425 -14.57 33.45 1.38
N HIS A 426 -15.14 34.23 2.27
CA HIS A 426 -14.68 35.59 2.58
C HIS A 426 -13.83 35.52 3.85
N THR A 427 -12.55 35.83 3.77
CA THR A 427 -11.65 35.82 4.91
C THR A 427 -11.86 36.98 5.88
N GLY A 428 -12.66 38.00 5.48
CA GLY A 428 -12.84 39.25 6.22
C GLY A 428 -11.62 40.19 6.19
N VAL A 429 -10.55 39.81 5.52
CA VAL A 429 -9.32 40.59 5.38
C VAL A 429 -9.26 41.19 3.96
N LYS A 430 -9.35 42.52 3.85
CA LYS A 430 -9.42 43.24 2.57
C LYS A 430 -8.26 42.94 1.58
N ARG A 431 -7.12 42.44 2.05
CA ARG A 431 -5.94 42.14 1.24
C ARG A 431 -5.87 40.68 0.80
N LEU A 432 -6.72 39.83 1.34
CA LEU A 432 -6.79 38.42 0.93
C LEU A 432 -7.89 38.29 -0.14
N PRO A 433 -7.64 37.53 -1.21
CA PRO A 433 -8.64 37.25 -2.20
C PRO A 433 -9.77 36.41 -1.63
N ASP A 434 -10.96 36.63 -2.11
CA ASP A 434 -12.05 35.68 -1.94
C ASP A 434 -11.79 34.49 -2.87
N PHE A 435 -12.12 33.29 -2.40
CA PHE A 435 -11.95 32.06 -3.19
C PHE A 435 -13.16 31.15 -3.04
N ALA A 436 -13.39 30.36 -4.09
CA ALA A 436 -14.47 29.37 -4.07
C ALA A 436 -14.24 28.39 -2.92
N LYS A 437 -15.28 28.19 -2.10
CA LYS A 437 -15.28 27.15 -1.07
C LYS A 437 -15.30 25.79 -1.78
N ASP A 438 -14.43 24.89 -1.39
CA ASP A 438 -14.47 23.52 -1.88
C ASP A 438 -15.81 22.88 -1.47
N ALA A 439 -16.50 22.28 -2.43
CA ALA A 439 -17.79 21.65 -2.19
C ALA A 439 -17.61 20.22 -1.59
N THR A 440 -16.39 19.70 -1.63
CA THR A 440 -16.03 18.40 -1.08
C THR A 440 -15.20 18.60 0.18
N ASP A 441 -15.83 18.49 1.36
CA ASP A 441 -15.09 18.35 2.60
C ASP A 441 -14.52 16.96 2.71
N ARG A 442 -13.29 16.81 3.25
CA ARG A 442 -12.67 15.51 3.44
C ARG A 442 -13.16 14.88 4.74
N ASN A 443 -13.84 13.74 4.66
CA ASN A 443 -14.12 12.92 5.83
C ASN A 443 -12.95 11.94 6.06
N ARG A 444 -12.09 12.26 7.03
CA ARG A 444 -10.90 11.47 7.35
C ARG A 444 -11.21 10.06 7.86
N THR A 445 -12.46 9.79 8.26
CA THR A 445 -12.89 8.47 8.74
C THR A 445 -13.47 7.59 7.64
N SER A 446 -13.69 8.12 6.44
CA SER A 446 -14.24 7.35 5.33
C SER A 446 -13.19 6.45 4.66
N PRO A 447 -13.48 5.17 4.43
CA PRO A 447 -12.55 4.27 3.72
C PRO A 447 -12.46 4.53 2.22
N PHE A 448 -13.51 5.07 1.60
CA PHE A 448 -13.57 5.37 0.17
C PHE A 448 -14.28 6.69 -0.06
N ALA A 449 -13.51 7.74 -0.32
CA ALA A 449 -14.01 9.11 -0.37
C ALA A 449 -13.89 9.72 -1.76
N PHE A 450 -14.96 10.35 -2.25
CA PHE A 450 -14.91 11.17 -3.45
C PHE A 450 -14.28 12.53 -3.13
N THR A 451 -13.22 12.90 -3.85
CA THR A 451 -12.44 14.11 -3.61
C THR A 451 -12.37 15.00 -4.85
N GLY A 452 -13.53 15.29 -5.43
CA GLY A 452 -13.71 16.25 -6.52
C GLY A 452 -13.67 15.66 -7.93
N ASN A 453 -12.71 14.82 -8.26
CA ASN A 453 -12.58 14.17 -9.58
C ASN A 453 -11.90 12.79 -9.50
N LYS A 454 -11.87 12.19 -8.32
CA LYS A 454 -11.27 10.90 -8.03
C LYS A 454 -11.85 10.32 -6.75
N PHE A 455 -11.67 9.03 -6.54
CA PHE A 455 -11.91 8.38 -5.27
C PHE A 455 -10.59 8.09 -4.55
N GLU A 456 -10.57 8.32 -3.27
CA GLU A 456 -9.45 8.04 -2.38
C GLU A 456 -9.76 6.80 -1.54
N PHE A 457 -9.08 5.68 -1.80
CA PHE A 457 -9.16 4.47 -0.99
C PHE A 457 -8.09 4.50 0.09
N ARG A 458 -8.51 4.62 1.35
CA ARG A 458 -7.66 4.98 2.50
C ARG A 458 -7.17 3.79 3.33
N MET A 459 -7.55 2.56 2.96
CA MET A 459 -7.27 1.37 3.79
C MET A 459 -5.92 0.72 3.50
N VAL A 460 -5.26 1.01 2.39
CA VAL A 460 -4.03 0.32 1.98
C VAL A 460 -2.91 0.53 3.00
N GLY A 461 -2.24 -0.54 3.39
CA GLY A 461 -1.12 -0.51 4.32
C GLY A 461 0.13 0.15 3.75
N SER A 462 0.96 0.74 4.63
CA SER A 462 2.16 1.48 4.20
C SER A 462 3.17 0.61 3.46
N ARG A 463 3.34 -0.65 3.83
CA ARG A 463 4.26 -1.60 3.17
C ARG A 463 3.65 -2.33 1.98
N ASP A 464 2.32 -2.32 1.85
CA ASP A 464 1.63 -3.11 0.85
C ASP A 464 1.83 -2.60 -0.57
N SER A 465 1.70 -3.50 -1.54
CA SER A 465 1.56 -3.11 -2.94
C SER A 465 0.18 -2.52 -3.19
N ILE A 466 0.12 -1.42 -3.93
CA ILE A 466 -1.15 -0.87 -4.38
C ILE A 466 -1.77 -1.66 -5.55
N ALA A 467 -1.11 -2.70 -6.06
CA ALA A 467 -1.64 -3.50 -7.16
C ALA A 467 -2.97 -4.17 -6.79
N GLY A 468 -3.05 -4.86 -5.65
CA GLY A 468 -4.24 -5.58 -5.19
C GLY A 468 -5.50 -4.70 -5.17
N PRO A 469 -5.52 -3.57 -4.44
CA PRO A 469 -6.66 -2.65 -4.43
C PRO A 469 -7.08 -2.17 -5.81
N ASN A 470 -6.11 -1.88 -6.69
CA ASN A 470 -6.41 -1.42 -8.05
C ASN A 470 -6.94 -2.55 -8.94
N VAL A 471 -6.48 -3.79 -8.78
CA VAL A 471 -7.05 -4.97 -9.44
C VAL A 471 -8.53 -5.11 -9.09
N VAL A 472 -8.86 -5.03 -7.81
CA VAL A 472 -10.24 -5.15 -7.35
C VAL A 472 -11.08 -3.99 -7.87
N LEU A 473 -10.68 -2.74 -7.66
CA LEU A 473 -11.42 -1.55 -8.12
C LEU A 473 -11.68 -1.58 -9.63
N ASN A 474 -10.65 -1.83 -10.42
CA ASN A 474 -10.79 -1.89 -11.88
C ASN A 474 -11.80 -2.97 -12.30
N THR A 475 -11.75 -4.16 -11.68
CA THR A 475 -12.58 -5.31 -12.07
C THR A 475 -14.04 -5.13 -11.66
N ILE A 476 -14.30 -4.70 -10.42
CA ILE A 476 -15.69 -4.49 -9.95
C ILE A 476 -16.37 -3.35 -10.70
N VAL A 477 -15.64 -2.28 -11.02
CA VAL A 477 -16.18 -1.15 -11.82
C VAL A 477 -16.39 -1.56 -13.27
N ALA A 478 -15.48 -2.35 -13.87
CA ALA A 478 -15.67 -2.92 -15.20
C ALA A 478 -16.95 -3.77 -15.26
N ASP A 479 -17.23 -4.56 -14.22
CA ASP A 479 -18.44 -5.36 -14.16
C ASP A 479 -19.71 -4.51 -14.08
N ALA A 480 -19.72 -3.47 -13.26
CA ALA A 480 -20.83 -2.54 -13.17
C ALA A 480 -21.07 -1.81 -14.51
N PHE A 481 -20.01 -1.38 -15.20
CA PHE A 481 -20.14 -0.79 -16.55
C PHE A 481 -20.69 -1.80 -17.56
N SER A 482 -20.23 -3.06 -17.52
CA SER A 482 -20.74 -4.12 -18.39
C SER A 482 -22.22 -4.35 -18.19
N GLN A 483 -22.67 -4.46 -16.93
CA GLN A 483 -24.08 -4.62 -16.60
C GLN A 483 -24.94 -3.45 -17.05
N ALA A 484 -24.45 -2.21 -16.86
CA ALA A 484 -25.14 -1.02 -17.35
C ALA A 484 -25.26 -1.02 -18.89
N CYS A 485 -24.17 -1.36 -19.61
CA CYS A 485 -24.19 -1.45 -21.06
C CYS A 485 -25.17 -2.53 -21.56
N ASP A 486 -25.24 -3.69 -20.89
CA ASP A 486 -26.16 -4.77 -21.26
C ASP A 486 -27.64 -4.37 -21.21
N VAL A 487 -27.99 -3.42 -20.34
CA VAL A 487 -29.31 -2.81 -20.25
C VAL A 487 -29.48 -1.74 -21.32
N LEU A 488 -28.56 -0.78 -21.39
CA LEU A 488 -28.66 0.39 -22.25
C LEU A 488 -28.62 0.07 -23.75
N GLU A 489 -27.87 -0.95 -24.16
CA GLU A 489 -27.79 -1.41 -25.56
C GLU A 489 -29.09 -2.00 -26.09
N LYS A 490 -29.98 -2.47 -25.19
CA LYS A 490 -31.27 -3.07 -25.52
C LYS A 490 -32.44 -2.09 -25.44
N ALA A 491 -32.18 -0.87 -24.98
CA ALA A 491 -33.23 0.10 -24.74
C ALA A 491 -33.72 0.74 -26.06
N ASP A 492 -35.02 0.84 -26.22
CA ASP A 492 -35.66 1.56 -27.35
C ASP A 492 -35.48 3.07 -27.21
N ASP A 493 -35.47 3.60 -25.99
CA ASP A 493 -35.23 5.00 -25.64
C ASP A 493 -34.01 5.08 -24.71
N PHE A 494 -32.88 5.48 -25.26
CA PHE A 494 -31.62 5.53 -24.52
C PHE A 494 -31.65 6.55 -23.38
N GLU A 495 -32.19 7.76 -23.60
CA GLU A 495 -32.19 8.82 -22.61
C GLU A 495 -33.05 8.40 -21.39
N LEU A 496 -34.25 7.86 -21.63
CA LEU A 496 -35.12 7.36 -20.58
C LEU A 496 -34.44 6.21 -19.81
N ALA A 497 -33.85 5.25 -20.53
CA ALA A 497 -33.20 4.09 -19.92
C ALA A 497 -32.00 4.48 -19.03
N VAL A 498 -31.21 5.48 -19.43
CA VAL A 498 -30.11 6.01 -18.62
C VAL A 498 -30.63 6.62 -17.32
N HIS A 499 -31.68 7.44 -17.38
CA HIS A 499 -32.27 8.04 -16.18
C HIS A 499 -32.88 7.01 -15.24
N ASP A 500 -33.58 6.02 -15.78
CA ASP A 500 -34.19 4.94 -14.99
C ASP A 500 -33.08 4.10 -14.31
N LEU A 501 -32.00 3.78 -15.02
CA LEU A 501 -30.89 3.00 -14.51
C LEU A 501 -30.10 3.74 -13.43
N ILE A 502 -29.85 5.04 -13.62
CA ILE A 502 -29.22 5.90 -12.60
C ILE A 502 -30.07 5.89 -11.31
N LYS A 503 -31.39 6.06 -11.46
CA LYS A 503 -32.31 6.03 -10.32
C LYS A 503 -32.32 4.65 -9.62
N GLU A 504 -32.37 3.58 -10.38
CA GLU A 504 -32.32 2.22 -9.87
C GLU A 504 -31.04 1.99 -9.06
N TYR A 505 -29.87 2.24 -9.66
CA TYR A 505 -28.57 2.03 -8.98
C TYR A 505 -28.41 2.96 -7.77
N ALA A 506 -28.85 4.22 -7.87
CA ALA A 506 -28.82 5.13 -6.73
C ALA A 506 -29.68 4.63 -5.58
N THR A 507 -30.88 4.10 -5.87
CA THR A 507 -31.83 3.60 -4.85
C THR A 507 -31.34 2.32 -4.21
N ASP A 508 -30.89 1.34 -5.01
CA ASP A 508 -30.54 0.01 -4.53
C ASP A 508 -29.22 0.01 -3.74
N HIS A 509 -28.28 0.92 -4.11
CA HIS A 509 -26.94 0.97 -3.53
C HIS A 509 -26.69 2.18 -2.61
N GLN A 510 -27.73 2.97 -2.25
CA GLN A 510 -27.59 4.08 -1.29
C GLN A 510 -27.07 3.64 0.09
N ARG A 511 -27.26 2.36 0.46
CA ARG A 511 -26.85 1.82 1.76
C ARG A 511 -25.34 1.94 2.01
N ILE A 512 -24.51 1.99 0.94
CA ILE A 512 -23.05 2.12 1.04
C ILE A 512 -22.61 3.55 1.31
N VAL A 513 -23.48 4.55 1.05
CA VAL A 513 -23.14 5.98 1.23
C VAL A 513 -23.25 6.36 2.69
N PHE A 514 -22.18 6.94 3.22
CA PHE A 514 -22.11 7.44 4.59
C PHE A 514 -21.17 8.64 4.70
N ASN A 515 -21.71 9.79 5.12
CA ASN A 515 -20.99 11.04 5.28
C ASN A 515 -20.70 11.41 6.75
N GLY A 516 -21.02 10.53 7.70
CA GLY A 516 -20.86 10.75 9.14
C GLY A 516 -19.51 10.28 9.68
N ASN A 517 -19.40 10.23 11.01
CA ASN A 517 -18.22 9.75 11.73
C ASN A 517 -18.12 8.21 11.68
N GLY A 518 -17.19 7.68 10.89
CA GLY A 518 -16.95 6.25 10.73
C GLY A 518 -16.41 5.54 11.98
N TYR A 519 -15.95 6.27 12.99
CA TYR A 519 -15.42 5.68 14.23
C TYR A 519 -16.49 5.47 15.31
N SER A 520 -17.71 5.96 15.08
CA SER A 520 -18.74 5.90 16.12
C SER A 520 -19.37 4.49 16.22
N ASP A 521 -19.76 4.10 17.44
CA ASP A 521 -20.50 2.85 17.68
C ASP A 521 -21.86 2.87 16.99
N GLU A 522 -22.48 4.06 16.86
CA GLU A 522 -23.71 4.25 16.12
C GLU A 522 -23.54 3.88 14.64
N TRP A 523 -22.40 4.19 14.04
CA TRP A 523 -22.12 3.77 12.67
C TRP A 523 -21.97 2.25 12.55
N VAL A 524 -21.29 1.61 13.49
CA VAL A 524 -21.15 0.15 13.48
C VAL A 524 -22.53 -0.51 13.53
N ALA A 525 -23.42 -0.06 14.42
CA ALA A 525 -24.78 -0.56 14.52
C ALA A 525 -25.63 -0.29 13.26
N GLU A 526 -25.48 0.91 12.68
CA GLU A 526 -26.17 1.30 11.45
C GLU A 526 -25.68 0.50 10.25
N ALA A 527 -24.38 0.27 10.12
CA ALA A 527 -23.80 -0.54 9.06
C ALA A 527 -24.30 -1.99 9.13
N GLU A 528 -24.39 -2.57 10.32
CA GLU A 528 -24.98 -3.89 10.53
C GLU A 528 -26.46 -3.91 10.10
N ARG A 529 -27.25 -2.89 10.49
CA ARG A 529 -28.63 -2.74 10.06
C ARG A 529 -28.79 -2.64 8.54
N ARG A 530 -27.84 -1.99 7.87
CA ARG A 530 -27.75 -1.87 6.40
C ARG A 530 -27.27 -3.16 5.73
N GLY A 531 -26.79 -4.14 6.48
CA GLY A 531 -26.20 -5.38 5.96
C GLY A 531 -24.83 -5.19 5.31
N LEU A 532 -24.07 -4.16 5.73
CA LEU A 532 -22.70 -3.93 5.28
C LEU A 532 -21.74 -4.84 6.07
N PRO A 533 -20.76 -5.48 5.40
CA PRO A 533 -19.81 -6.35 6.07
C PRO A 533 -18.83 -5.54 6.96
N ASN A 534 -18.56 -6.07 8.17
CA ASN A 534 -17.56 -5.56 9.09
C ASN A 534 -16.48 -6.62 9.29
N ILE A 535 -15.48 -6.63 8.39
CA ILE A 535 -14.43 -7.64 8.34
C ILE A 535 -13.19 -7.07 9.05
N LYS A 536 -13.05 -7.40 10.34
CA LYS A 536 -12.07 -6.77 11.24
C LYS A 536 -10.63 -7.25 11.05
N SER A 537 -10.43 -8.52 10.66
CA SER A 537 -9.10 -9.13 10.56
C SER A 537 -8.76 -9.59 9.15
N MET A 538 -7.46 -9.75 8.88
CA MET A 538 -6.99 -10.36 7.65
C MET A 538 -7.48 -11.80 7.51
N VAL A 539 -7.48 -12.57 8.60
CA VAL A 539 -7.91 -13.98 8.58
C VAL A 539 -9.37 -14.13 8.18
N ASP A 540 -10.23 -13.17 8.58
CA ASP A 540 -11.63 -13.14 8.19
C ASP A 540 -11.84 -12.62 6.75
N ALA A 541 -10.92 -11.81 6.24
CA ALA A 541 -11.00 -11.24 4.89
C ALA A 541 -10.56 -12.23 3.79
N ILE A 542 -9.55 -13.03 4.05
CA ILE A 542 -8.95 -13.94 3.05
C ILE A 542 -9.97 -14.82 2.32
N PRO A 543 -10.99 -15.43 2.98
CA PRO A 543 -11.97 -16.27 2.29
C PRO A 543 -12.78 -15.56 1.21
N CYS A 544 -12.88 -14.24 1.26
CA CYS A 544 -13.63 -13.45 0.26
C CYS A 544 -13.08 -13.62 -1.16
N LEU A 545 -11.76 -13.89 -1.30
CA LEU A 545 -11.11 -14.09 -2.60
C LEU A 545 -11.58 -15.34 -3.37
N ALA A 546 -12.00 -16.39 -2.69
CA ALA A 546 -12.33 -17.68 -3.31
C ALA A 546 -13.82 -18.02 -3.18
N THR A 547 -14.69 -17.06 -2.91
CA THR A 547 -16.15 -17.25 -3.01
C THR A 547 -16.57 -17.50 -4.45
N ASP A 548 -17.67 -18.23 -4.67
CA ASP A 548 -18.20 -18.44 -6.01
C ASP A 548 -18.41 -17.12 -6.77
N LYS A 549 -18.89 -16.08 -6.07
CA LYS A 549 -19.08 -14.74 -6.60
C LYS A 549 -17.76 -14.12 -7.09
N ALA A 550 -16.69 -14.23 -6.30
CA ALA A 550 -15.36 -13.72 -6.68
C ALA A 550 -14.79 -14.49 -7.86
N VAL A 551 -14.90 -15.83 -7.86
CA VAL A 551 -14.44 -16.69 -8.95
C VAL A 551 -15.17 -16.37 -10.25
N GLU A 552 -16.49 -16.17 -10.22
CA GLU A 552 -17.27 -15.77 -11.39
C GLU A 552 -16.88 -14.40 -11.91
N LEU A 553 -16.76 -13.40 -11.02
CA LEU A 553 -16.35 -12.02 -11.37
C LEU A 553 -15.00 -12.01 -12.07
N PHE A 554 -13.97 -12.50 -11.40
CA PHE A 554 -12.61 -12.44 -11.94
C PHE A 554 -12.43 -13.34 -13.17
N GLY A 555 -13.11 -14.48 -13.22
CA GLY A 555 -13.12 -15.38 -14.37
C GLY A 555 -13.77 -14.77 -15.61
N LYS A 556 -14.87 -14.03 -15.45
CA LYS A 556 -15.59 -13.33 -16.53
C LYS A 556 -14.66 -12.37 -17.28
N TYR A 557 -13.82 -11.64 -16.56
CA TYR A 557 -12.88 -10.66 -17.12
C TYR A 557 -11.47 -11.23 -17.31
N LYS A 558 -11.25 -12.51 -17.08
CA LYS A 558 -9.95 -13.18 -17.21
C LYS A 558 -8.84 -12.53 -16.35
N VAL A 559 -9.22 -11.90 -15.26
CA VAL A 559 -8.26 -11.27 -14.32
C VAL A 559 -7.58 -12.35 -13.49
N PHE A 560 -8.37 -13.26 -12.92
CA PHE A 560 -7.87 -14.46 -12.25
C PHE A 560 -8.64 -15.69 -12.69
N SER A 561 -7.93 -16.81 -12.81
CA SER A 561 -8.56 -18.13 -12.79
C SER A 561 -8.88 -18.55 -11.35
N LYS A 562 -9.78 -19.54 -11.21
CA LYS A 562 -10.09 -20.12 -9.89
C LYS A 562 -8.81 -20.61 -9.19
N ALA A 563 -7.93 -21.30 -9.91
CA ALA A 563 -6.68 -21.81 -9.35
C ALA A 563 -5.75 -20.69 -8.87
N GLU A 564 -5.69 -19.55 -9.59
CA GLU A 564 -4.91 -18.38 -9.16
C GLU A 564 -5.49 -17.74 -7.88
N LEU A 565 -6.81 -17.73 -7.71
CA LEU A 565 -7.45 -17.21 -6.48
C LEU A 565 -7.22 -18.14 -5.29
N GLU A 566 -7.43 -19.45 -5.47
CA GLU A 566 -7.18 -20.46 -4.42
C GLU A 566 -5.71 -20.44 -3.97
N SER A 567 -4.78 -20.33 -4.91
CA SER A 567 -3.35 -20.16 -4.62
C SER A 567 -3.07 -18.94 -3.74
N ARG A 568 -3.70 -17.81 -4.03
CA ARG A 568 -3.53 -16.58 -3.24
C ARG A 568 -4.09 -16.71 -1.84
N VAL A 569 -5.21 -17.38 -1.67
CA VAL A 569 -5.80 -17.68 -0.34
C VAL A 569 -4.81 -18.46 0.52
N GLU A 570 -4.22 -19.53 -0.02
CA GLU A 570 -3.23 -20.34 0.69
C GLU A 570 -1.99 -19.52 1.07
N ILE A 571 -1.45 -18.74 0.14
CA ILE A 571 -0.27 -17.89 0.37
C ILE A 571 -0.57 -16.82 1.44
N LYS A 572 -1.76 -16.21 1.43
CA LYS A 572 -2.13 -15.19 2.41
C LYS A 572 -2.27 -15.77 3.82
N TYR A 573 -2.86 -16.95 3.97
CA TYR A 573 -2.91 -17.65 5.26
C TYR A 573 -1.51 -17.99 5.78
N GLU A 574 -0.66 -18.53 4.93
CA GLU A 574 0.73 -18.83 5.31
C GLU A 574 1.49 -17.57 5.72
N ASN A 575 1.34 -16.47 4.97
CA ASN A 575 2.00 -15.21 5.29
C ASN A 575 1.52 -14.64 6.63
N TYR A 576 0.22 -14.71 6.92
CA TYR A 576 -0.32 -14.30 8.22
C TYR A 576 0.28 -15.11 9.36
N ALA A 577 0.20 -16.44 9.26
CA ALA A 577 0.72 -17.34 10.28
C ALA A 577 2.22 -17.13 10.53
N LYS A 578 3.02 -17.01 9.47
CA LYS A 578 4.46 -16.74 9.56
C LYS A 578 4.76 -15.38 10.19
N ALA A 579 4.04 -14.33 9.82
CA ALA A 579 4.25 -13.00 10.38
C ALA A 579 4.00 -12.98 11.90
N ILE A 580 2.85 -13.48 12.34
CA ILE A 580 2.51 -13.54 13.77
C ILE A 580 3.45 -14.48 14.54
N ASN A 581 3.86 -15.61 13.95
CA ASN A 581 4.84 -16.51 14.57
C ASN A 581 6.20 -15.82 14.79
N ILE A 582 6.68 -15.03 13.81
CA ILE A 582 7.92 -14.24 13.97
C ILE A 582 7.76 -13.22 15.10
N GLU A 583 6.65 -12.51 15.16
CA GLU A 583 6.37 -11.55 16.22
C GLU A 583 6.33 -12.21 17.60
N ALA A 584 5.60 -13.33 17.75
CA ALA A 584 5.50 -14.07 19.00
C ALA A 584 6.88 -14.57 19.48
N LYS A 585 7.65 -15.18 18.59
CA LYS A 585 9.00 -15.65 18.90
C LYS A 585 9.95 -14.52 19.26
N THR A 586 9.84 -13.36 18.59
CA THR A 586 10.62 -12.18 18.93
C THR A 586 10.26 -11.64 20.33
N MET A 587 8.97 -11.60 20.67
CA MET A 587 8.54 -11.24 22.03
C MET A 587 9.09 -12.19 23.09
N ILE A 588 9.04 -13.50 22.82
CA ILE A 588 9.57 -14.53 23.73
C ILE A 588 11.09 -14.31 23.92
N ASP A 589 11.82 -14.09 22.85
CA ASP A 589 13.28 -13.88 22.90
C ASP A 589 13.65 -12.63 23.70
N MET A 590 13.04 -11.50 23.37
CA MET A 590 13.26 -10.22 24.06
C MET A 590 12.87 -10.30 25.55
N ALA A 591 11.71 -10.89 25.86
CA ALA A 591 11.26 -11.02 27.25
C ALA A 591 12.19 -11.91 28.07
N SER A 592 12.54 -13.10 27.54
CA SER A 592 13.34 -14.10 28.27
C SER A 592 14.80 -13.70 28.41
N LYS A 593 15.42 -13.09 27.39
CA LYS A 593 16.87 -12.83 27.37
C LYS A 593 17.26 -11.40 27.73
N GLN A 594 16.36 -10.43 27.61
CA GLN A 594 16.67 -9.02 27.84
C GLN A 594 15.85 -8.43 28.98
N ILE A 595 14.52 -8.47 28.91
CA ILE A 595 13.64 -7.73 29.83
C ILE A 595 13.64 -8.37 31.22
N LEU A 596 13.29 -9.65 31.33
CA LEU A 596 13.24 -10.32 32.64
C LEU A 596 14.60 -10.31 33.37
N PRO A 597 15.74 -10.59 32.73
CA PRO A 597 17.06 -10.48 33.36
C PRO A 597 17.37 -9.05 33.86
N ALA A 598 17.05 -8.03 33.10
CA ALA A 598 17.25 -6.64 33.52
C ALA A 598 16.39 -6.26 34.71
N VAL A 599 15.12 -6.64 34.72
CA VAL A 599 14.19 -6.40 35.84
C VAL A 599 14.62 -7.18 37.10
N ILE A 600 15.05 -8.45 36.96
CA ILE A 600 15.62 -9.23 38.08
C ILE A 600 16.85 -8.53 38.68
N GLY A 601 17.73 -8.00 37.84
CA GLY A 601 18.87 -7.18 38.30
C GLY A 601 18.43 -5.93 39.07
N TYR A 602 17.37 -5.29 38.61
CA TYR A 602 16.79 -4.11 39.26
C TYR A 602 16.15 -4.43 40.61
N THR A 603 15.41 -5.52 40.75
CA THR A 603 14.84 -5.96 42.04
C THR A 603 15.93 -6.25 43.07
N LYS A 604 17.06 -6.84 42.64
CA LYS A 604 18.24 -7.01 43.52
C LYS A 604 18.78 -5.65 43.97
N SER A 605 18.95 -4.70 43.09
CA SER A 605 19.43 -3.36 43.43
C SER A 605 18.52 -2.64 44.42
N LEU A 606 17.21 -2.76 44.27
CA LEU A 606 16.22 -2.22 45.24
C LEU A 606 16.32 -2.91 46.60
N ALA A 607 16.44 -4.25 46.63
CA ALA A 607 16.59 -5.01 47.86
C ALA A 607 17.87 -4.61 48.61
N ASP A 608 19.01 -4.51 47.94
CA ASP A 608 20.28 -4.06 48.51
C ASP A 608 20.15 -2.61 49.08
N THR A 609 19.47 -1.72 48.35
CA THR A 609 19.19 -0.37 48.80
C THR A 609 18.33 -0.32 50.05
N ILE A 610 17.26 -1.14 50.10
CA ILE A 610 16.40 -1.28 51.29
C ILE A 610 17.20 -1.69 52.53
N LEU A 611 18.07 -2.69 52.37
CA LEU A 611 18.94 -3.16 53.45
C LEU A 611 19.90 -2.08 53.93
N ALA A 612 20.52 -1.36 53.00
CA ALA A 612 21.45 -0.27 53.34
C ALA A 612 20.75 0.92 54.05
N VAL A 613 19.60 1.35 53.56
CA VAL A 613 18.81 2.47 54.13
C VAL A 613 18.31 2.11 55.54
N LYS A 614 17.75 0.90 55.74
CA LYS A 614 17.33 0.38 57.04
C LYS A 614 18.51 0.23 58.01
N GLY A 615 19.66 -0.27 57.52
CA GLY A 615 20.88 -0.39 58.29
C GLY A 615 21.44 0.96 58.76
N ALA A 616 21.19 2.03 58.03
CA ALA A 616 21.52 3.39 58.42
C ALA A 616 20.49 4.04 59.38
N GLY A 617 19.42 3.33 59.73
CA GLY A 617 18.37 3.81 60.64
C GLY A 617 17.33 4.71 60.00
N ALA A 618 17.26 4.76 58.64
CA ALA A 618 16.30 5.57 57.89
C ALA A 618 15.10 4.73 57.42
N PRO A 619 13.92 5.34 57.19
CA PRO A 619 12.75 4.66 56.64
C PRO A 619 12.99 4.30 55.15
N ALA A 620 12.57 3.09 54.74
CA ALA A 620 12.70 2.59 53.36
C ALA A 620 11.34 2.21 52.75
N ALA A 621 10.28 2.93 53.08
CA ALA A 621 8.92 2.62 52.62
C ALA A 621 8.81 2.72 51.11
N VAL A 622 9.26 3.81 50.51
CA VAL A 622 9.20 4.04 49.03
C VAL A 622 9.93 2.93 48.26
N GLN A 623 11.13 2.57 48.70
CA GLN A 623 11.92 1.51 48.06
C GLN A 623 11.24 0.14 48.22
N THR A 624 10.57 -0.12 49.33
CA THR A 624 9.85 -1.38 49.59
C THR A 624 8.60 -1.47 48.72
N ASP A 625 7.83 -0.38 48.61
CA ASP A 625 6.64 -0.33 47.78
C ASP A 625 7.01 -0.55 46.31
N LEU A 626 8.05 0.14 45.81
CA LEU A 626 8.55 -0.05 44.44
C LEU A 626 9.04 -1.48 44.18
N LEU A 627 9.77 -2.09 45.12
CA LEU A 627 10.19 -3.48 45.00
C LEU A 627 8.99 -4.44 44.91
N ASN A 628 7.95 -4.20 45.71
CA ASN A 628 6.75 -5.03 45.68
C ASN A 628 6.01 -4.92 44.34
N ASP A 629 5.84 -3.68 43.83
CA ASP A 629 5.17 -3.43 42.56
C ASP A 629 5.93 -4.06 41.37
N VAL A 630 7.25 -3.86 41.30
CA VAL A 630 8.10 -4.44 40.26
C VAL A 630 8.10 -5.97 40.34
N SER A 631 8.18 -6.56 41.56
CA SER A 631 8.17 -8.01 41.74
C SER A 631 6.85 -8.64 41.29
N LYS A 632 5.72 -8.01 41.63
CA LYS A 632 4.40 -8.45 41.17
C LYS A 632 4.27 -8.45 39.65
N LEU A 633 4.66 -7.35 39.01
CA LEU A 633 4.62 -7.25 37.54
C LEU A 633 5.59 -8.23 36.86
N LEU A 634 6.73 -8.52 37.49
CA LEU A 634 7.68 -9.52 37.00
C LEU A 634 7.08 -10.94 37.04
N GLU A 635 6.32 -11.28 38.10
CA GLU A 635 5.59 -12.55 38.18
C GLU A 635 4.49 -12.63 37.11
N GLU A 636 3.71 -11.56 36.92
CA GLU A 636 2.70 -11.48 35.87
C GLU A 636 3.31 -11.62 34.47
N ALA A 637 4.41 -10.92 34.20
CA ALA A 637 5.13 -11.03 32.92
C ALA A 637 5.68 -12.44 32.66
N LYS A 638 6.25 -13.09 33.70
CA LYS A 638 6.74 -14.47 33.57
C LYS A 638 5.61 -15.46 33.32
N ALA A 639 4.47 -15.32 33.98
CA ALA A 639 3.30 -16.18 33.74
C ALA A 639 2.77 -16.01 32.31
N ALA A 640 2.65 -14.76 31.84
CA ALA A 640 2.22 -14.48 30.48
C ALA A 640 3.21 -14.97 29.41
N LEU A 641 4.52 -14.88 29.68
CA LEU A 641 5.55 -15.43 28.82
C LEU A 641 5.40 -16.95 28.65
N VAL A 642 5.20 -17.70 29.74
CA VAL A 642 4.99 -19.15 29.67
C VAL A 642 3.74 -19.48 28.85
N THR A 643 2.66 -18.73 29.04
CA THR A 643 1.44 -18.91 28.24
C THR A 643 1.71 -18.66 26.76
N LEU A 644 2.45 -17.59 26.40
CA LEU A 644 2.79 -17.28 25.00
C LEU A 644 3.66 -18.39 24.39
N GLU A 645 4.66 -18.91 25.11
CA GLU A 645 5.47 -20.04 24.69
C GLU A 645 4.58 -21.25 24.36
N GLU A 646 3.70 -21.65 25.29
CA GLU A 646 2.81 -22.81 25.14
C GLU A 646 1.85 -22.70 23.96
N VAL A 647 1.21 -21.53 23.76
CA VAL A 647 0.26 -21.35 22.65
C VAL A 647 0.99 -21.26 21.31
N THR A 648 2.21 -20.69 21.28
CA THR A 648 3.00 -20.58 20.05
C THR A 648 3.48 -21.96 19.59
N ASP A 649 3.92 -22.81 20.51
CA ASP A 649 4.34 -24.18 20.20
C ASP A 649 3.19 -25.04 19.68
N LYS A 650 1.98 -24.88 20.22
CA LYS A 650 0.78 -25.59 19.77
C LYS A 650 0.32 -25.22 18.36
N ALA A 651 0.68 -24.04 17.87
CA ALA A 651 0.29 -23.61 16.52
C ALA A 651 0.79 -24.57 15.43
N ALA A 652 1.96 -25.18 15.62
CA ALA A 652 2.54 -26.16 14.70
C ALA A 652 1.75 -27.50 14.61
N GLU A 653 0.80 -27.74 15.52
CA GLU A 653 -0.03 -28.95 15.54
C GLU A 653 -1.30 -28.82 14.69
N THR A 654 -1.61 -27.64 14.16
CA THR A 654 -2.77 -27.38 13.31
C THR A 654 -2.52 -27.91 11.90
N GLY A 655 -3.39 -28.75 11.41
CA GLY A 655 -3.14 -29.56 10.21
C GLY A 655 -3.30 -28.87 8.85
N ASP A 656 -3.81 -27.64 8.78
CA ASP A 656 -3.97 -26.86 7.56
C ASP A 656 -3.70 -25.35 7.78
N MET A 657 -3.36 -24.63 6.71
CA MET A 657 -2.92 -23.23 6.78
C MET A 657 -4.01 -22.28 7.29
N ALA A 658 -5.27 -22.52 6.95
CA ALA A 658 -6.37 -21.66 7.39
C ALA A 658 -6.63 -21.85 8.89
N ALA A 659 -6.60 -23.09 9.38
CA ALA A 659 -6.73 -23.37 10.79
C ALA A 659 -5.53 -22.84 11.60
N GLU A 660 -4.33 -22.92 11.06
CA GLU A 660 -3.12 -22.36 11.66
C GLU A 660 -3.21 -20.84 11.78
N ALA A 661 -3.54 -20.13 10.70
CA ALA A 661 -3.69 -18.69 10.71
C ALA A 661 -4.78 -18.24 11.70
N ARG A 662 -5.91 -18.94 11.76
CA ARG A 662 -6.99 -18.67 12.72
C ARG A 662 -6.53 -18.92 14.16
N TYR A 663 -5.77 -19.95 14.41
CA TYR A 663 -5.20 -20.23 15.74
C TYR A 663 -4.23 -19.11 16.18
N PHE A 664 -3.35 -18.65 15.29
CA PHE A 664 -2.50 -17.49 15.57
C PHE A 664 -3.31 -16.26 15.92
N HIS A 665 -4.37 -15.97 15.16
CA HIS A 665 -5.24 -14.83 15.40
C HIS A 665 -5.98 -14.91 16.74
N GLU A 666 -6.61 -16.05 17.03
CA GLU A 666 -7.51 -16.21 18.16
C GLU A 666 -6.79 -16.56 19.48
N SER A 667 -5.59 -17.16 19.43
CA SER A 667 -4.88 -17.64 20.61
C SER A 667 -3.55 -16.92 20.83
N VAL A 668 -2.71 -16.81 19.80
CA VAL A 668 -1.35 -16.27 19.96
C VAL A 668 -1.38 -14.74 20.10
N VAL A 669 -2.11 -14.03 19.25
CA VAL A 669 -2.22 -12.56 19.32
C VAL A 669 -2.73 -12.07 20.68
N PRO A 670 -3.79 -12.64 21.28
CA PRO A 670 -4.19 -12.30 22.64
C PRO A 670 -3.14 -12.58 23.71
N ALA A 671 -2.39 -13.69 23.57
CA ALA A 671 -1.31 -14.02 24.50
C ALA A 671 -0.12 -13.04 24.40
N MET A 672 0.19 -12.56 23.18
CA MET A 672 1.16 -11.48 22.98
C MET A 672 0.74 -10.19 23.69
N ALA A 673 -0.52 -9.79 23.58
CA ALA A 673 -1.07 -8.62 24.26
C ALA A 673 -1.02 -8.79 25.80
N ALA A 674 -1.30 -10.00 26.30
CA ALA A 674 -1.22 -10.31 27.73
C ALA A 674 0.22 -10.21 28.27
N LEU A 675 1.24 -10.58 27.50
CA LEU A 675 2.64 -10.39 27.87
C LEU A 675 3.07 -8.93 27.80
N ARG A 676 2.66 -8.20 26.77
CA ARG A 676 2.98 -6.77 26.60
C ARG A 676 2.51 -5.92 27.79
N THR A 677 1.31 -6.18 28.29
CA THR A 677 0.67 -5.35 29.34
C THR A 677 1.52 -5.20 30.61
N PRO A 678 2.01 -6.25 31.29
CA PRO A 678 2.86 -6.10 32.45
C PRO A 678 4.26 -5.57 32.11
N VAL A 679 4.81 -5.90 30.94
CA VAL A 679 6.12 -5.42 30.49
C VAL A 679 6.13 -3.92 30.25
N ASP A 680 5.14 -3.36 29.59
CA ASP A 680 5.03 -1.92 29.36
C ASP A 680 4.87 -1.14 30.71
N LYS A 681 4.20 -1.73 31.71
CA LYS A 681 4.16 -1.19 33.07
C LYS A 681 5.51 -1.24 33.78
N LEU A 682 6.28 -2.31 33.58
CA LEU A 682 7.64 -2.42 34.12
C LEU A 682 8.57 -1.36 33.53
N GLU A 683 8.45 -1.04 32.24
CA GLU A 683 9.25 0.02 31.59
C GLU A 683 9.09 1.37 32.34
N VAL A 684 7.90 1.68 32.81
CA VAL A 684 7.63 2.93 33.57
C VAL A 684 8.27 2.95 34.94
N LEU A 685 8.41 1.80 35.60
CA LEU A 685 8.89 1.68 36.99
C LEU A 685 10.40 1.42 37.09
N VAL A 686 10.99 0.78 36.08
CA VAL A 686 12.41 0.41 36.07
C VAL A 686 13.26 1.62 35.69
N ASP A 687 14.42 1.78 36.33
CA ASP A 687 15.38 2.83 35.98
C ASP A 687 15.72 2.79 34.49
N LYS A 688 15.61 3.91 33.81
CA LYS A 688 15.91 4.06 32.37
C LYS A 688 17.30 3.52 31.99
N LYS A 689 18.26 3.58 32.87
CA LYS A 689 19.63 3.07 32.64
C LYS A 689 19.70 1.54 32.68
N VAL A 690 18.74 0.89 33.33
CA VAL A 690 18.65 -0.57 33.46
C VAL A 690 17.77 -1.17 32.39
N TRP A 691 16.79 -0.38 31.89
CA TRP A 691 15.89 -0.83 30.83
C TRP A 691 16.70 -1.20 29.56
N PRO A 692 16.52 -2.41 29.00
CA PRO A 692 17.50 -2.98 28.03
C PRO A 692 17.36 -2.47 26.60
N MET A 693 16.38 -1.58 26.32
CA MET A 693 16.12 -1.13 24.95
C MET A 693 15.68 0.33 24.90
N PRO A 694 15.79 1.02 23.75
CA PRO A 694 15.25 2.36 23.55
C PRO A 694 13.74 2.42 23.76
N SER A 695 13.27 3.42 24.51
CA SER A 695 11.86 3.72 24.74
C SER A 695 11.23 4.45 23.56
N TYR A 696 9.90 4.61 23.57
CA TYR A 696 9.19 5.44 22.56
C TYR A 696 9.69 6.89 22.56
N SER A 697 10.07 7.46 23.73
CA SER A 697 10.70 8.78 23.77
C SER A 697 11.98 8.86 22.95
N ASP A 698 12.83 7.81 23.02
CA ASP A 698 14.09 7.74 22.29
C ASP A 698 13.88 7.54 20.78
N LEU A 699 12.82 6.82 20.38
CA LEU A 699 12.55 6.50 18.98
C LEU A 699 11.78 7.61 18.25
N LEU A 700 10.80 8.25 18.91
CA LEU A 700 9.89 9.20 18.28
C LEU A 700 10.36 10.66 18.33
N PHE A 701 11.27 11.02 19.27
CA PHE A 701 11.62 12.41 19.50
C PHE A 701 13.10 12.76 19.26
N GLU A 702 13.97 11.78 19.05
CA GLU A 702 15.42 12.02 18.84
C GLU A 702 15.86 12.11 17.37
N VAL A 703 14.93 12.15 16.39
CA VAL A 703 15.21 12.21 14.95
C VAL A 703 15.22 13.64 14.43
#